data_4b2b12a0981c50c185691f8d58c8d9a7
#
_entry.id   4b2b12a0981c50c185691f8d58c8d9a7
#
_cell.length_a   1.000
_cell.length_b   1.000
_cell.length_c   1.000
_cell.angle_alpha   90.00
_cell.angle_beta   90.00
_cell.angle_gamma   90.00
#
_symmetry.space_group_name_H-M   'P 1'
#
loop_
_entity.id
_entity.type
_entity.pdbx_description
1 polymer ?
#
loop_
_entity_poly.entity_id
_entity_poly.type
_entity_poly.pdbx_seq_one_letter_code
_entity_poly.pdbx_strand_id
1 'polypeptide(L)'
;MNFLVIDGNSILNRAFYGIKVLTTKDGRFTNAIYGFMNIFLRLKDECQPQAVAVAFDVKQPTFRHEMYGGYKATRKGMPDELAQQMPVLKELLEAMGVPIVEKPGYEADDILGTLARHSGDAVCTIATGDRDSLQLVSDSVNVLLAATKMGRPVTDRYTPEAVREKYGVEPIKLIDIKALMGDSSDNIPGVAGIGEKTAGDLIARFGSIEYIYDNIDTIDIKPGVRDKLKIDRDMAFLSKKLGTINCDIPIDNNPQSYILRAPDNFKVTRMLADLEMFKLIDRLGLEISNTASEPQKEEKPVPVCAEDDFGQLMTRLKSDGESYFLWDGEKCRFDLGDKVLVCDCENENFYPFFIKLLEDKNIKKYTADIKSLYSFAQGCSAQCRNMCGDLELEGYVLNPSASSYDALRLAGEYSAAVPVENGDENDCAAASLRRLFAAMDKKIEENGQQQLLHDIELPLAHVLSSMEQTGFAVDRDGIAEFGKQLGGRIAEIEQEIYALVGYEFNLNSPKQLGEALFEKLKLPARKKTKSGYSTDAQVLESLENKHPAVRDILEYRTLSKLRSTYCDGLLKVIGEDGRIRSTLNQTETRTGRISSTEPNLQNIPVRSPLGREMRKFFVARDGYVLVDADYSQIELRVLAHISGDRNMIKAFNDNTDIHTVTASEVFDMPPQLVTPIMRSRAKAVNFGIVYGIGAFSLAKDIGVSRSEADEYIKGYLRHYSGVDKYMHDVVEKAKKDGYAETMFARRRYLPELTASNANTRAFGERVARNMPIQGTAADIIKIAMIRVYERLERENLAAKLIMQVHDELIVEAPENEKERVSALLKEEMENAVKLSVALTADVHSGRTWYDAKG
;
A
#
# COMPACT_ATOMS: atom_id res chain seq x y z
N MET A 1 -3.19 8.84 -40.85
CA MET A 1 -2.70 7.78 -39.92
C MET A 1 -2.19 8.46 -38.65
N ASN A 2 -2.52 7.93 -37.46
CA ASN A 2 -1.96 8.42 -36.20
C ASN A 2 -0.71 7.58 -35.85
N PHE A 3 0.39 8.28 -35.70
CA PHE A 3 1.69 7.67 -35.36
C PHE A 3 2.13 8.11 -33.96
N LEU A 4 2.22 7.18 -33.01
CA LEU A 4 2.68 7.43 -31.66
C LEU A 4 4.15 7.02 -31.50
N VAL A 5 5.00 7.96 -31.11
CA VAL A 5 6.44 7.73 -30.90
C VAL A 5 6.74 8.00 -29.42
N ILE A 6 7.29 7.02 -28.73
CA ILE A 6 7.47 7.05 -27.27
C ILE A 6 8.96 7.05 -26.90
N ASP A 7 9.35 7.95 -26.04
CA ASP A 7 10.65 7.94 -25.36
C ASP A 7 10.63 6.89 -24.24
N GLY A 8 11.16 5.71 -24.55
CA GLY A 8 11.14 4.56 -23.65
C GLY A 8 11.92 4.81 -22.36
N ASN A 9 13.10 5.43 -22.46
CA ASN A 9 13.94 5.72 -21.29
C ASN A 9 13.29 6.75 -20.37
N SER A 10 12.79 7.84 -20.93
CA SER A 10 12.19 8.92 -20.15
C SER A 10 10.92 8.47 -19.44
N ILE A 11 10.02 7.76 -20.16
CA ILE A 11 8.78 7.22 -19.56
C ILE A 11 9.08 6.16 -18.51
N LEU A 12 10.05 5.25 -18.75
CA LEU A 12 10.44 4.21 -17.80
C LEU A 12 11.04 4.79 -16.51
N ASN A 13 11.96 5.76 -16.64
CA ASN A 13 12.52 6.47 -15.50
C ASN A 13 11.42 7.15 -14.67
N ARG A 14 10.49 7.80 -15.36
CA ARG A 14 9.38 8.48 -14.72
C ARG A 14 8.46 7.51 -13.96
N ALA A 15 8.18 6.36 -14.55
CA ALA A 15 7.40 5.29 -13.92
C ALA A 15 8.12 4.79 -12.66
N PHE A 16 9.42 4.56 -12.73
CA PHE A 16 10.25 4.10 -11.61
C PHE A 16 10.20 5.02 -10.40
N TYR A 17 10.38 6.33 -10.62
CA TYR A 17 10.35 7.31 -9.52
C TYR A 17 8.94 7.77 -9.13
N GLY A 18 7.95 7.54 -9.98
CA GLY A 18 6.55 7.93 -9.75
C GLY A 18 5.72 6.94 -8.97
N ILE A 19 6.13 5.68 -8.94
CA ILE A 19 5.44 4.58 -8.27
C ILE A 19 6.29 4.08 -7.10
N LYS A 20 5.64 3.75 -5.98
CA LYS A 20 6.32 3.07 -4.87
C LYS A 20 6.95 1.77 -5.37
N VAL A 21 8.03 1.36 -4.73
CA VAL A 21 8.69 0.10 -5.05
C VAL A 21 7.67 -1.04 -5.00
N LEU A 22 7.55 -1.76 -6.11
CA LEU A 22 6.79 -2.99 -6.26
C LEU A 22 7.78 -4.09 -6.62
N THR A 23 7.58 -5.24 -6.03
CA THR A 23 8.40 -6.43 -6.31
C THR A 23 7.51 -7.65 -6.39
N THR A 24 7.95 -8.65 -7.14
CA THR A 24 7.42 -10.00 -7.07
C THR A 24 7.82 -10.67 -5.76
N LYS A 25 7.25 -11.81 -5.45
CA LYS A 25 7.57 -12.63 -4.25
C LYS A 25 9.05 -13.03 -4.17
N ASP A 26 9.66 -13.32 -5.31
CA ASP A 26 11.07 -13.67 -5.44
C ASP A 26 12.00 -12.43 -5.44
N GLY A 27 11.44 -11.23 -5.21
CA GLY A 27 12.18 -10.00 -5.00
C GLY A 27 12.57 -9.24 -6.26
N ARG A 28 12.09 -9.62 -7.45
CA ARG A 28 12.33 -8.87 -8.70
C ARG A 28 11.55 -7.55 -8.67
N PHE A 29 12.21 -6.46 -9.00
CA PHE A 29 11.57 -5.13 -9.08
C PHE A 29 10.66 -5.03 -10.31
N THR A 30 9.45 -4.50 -10.12
CA THR A 30 8.41 -4.47 -11.16
C THR A 30 7.74 -3.10 -11.33
N ASN A 31 7.98 -2.15 -10.42
CA ASN A 31 7.32 -0.85 -10.38
C ASN A 31 7.51 -0.02 -11.66
N ALA A 32 8.68 -0.06 -12.29
CA ALA A 32 8.94 0.68 -13.53
C ALA A 32 8.16 0.10 -14.72
N ILE A 33 8.14 -1.23 -14.85
CA ILE A 33 7.38 -1.93 -15.90
C ILE A 33 5.89 -1.65 -15.72
N TYR A 34 5.37 -1.84 -14.49
CA TYR A 34 3.96 -1.59 -14.18
C TYR A 34 3.54 -0.15 -14.51
N GLY A 35 4.37 0.82 -14.11
CA GLY A 35 4.10 2.22 -14.40
C GLY A 35 4.19 2.56 -15.87
N PHE A 36 5.20 2.02 -16.57
CA PHE A 36 5.35 2.20 -18.02
C PHE A 36 4.13 1.65 -18.76
N MET A 37 3.70 0.43 -18.45
CA MET A 37 2.56 -0.21 -19.10
C MET A 37 1.26 0.58 -18.89
N ASN A 38 1.03 1.09 -17.67
CA ASN A 38 -0.14 1.93 -17.41
C ASN A 38 -0.12 3.25 -18.21
N ILE A 39 1.05 3.86 -18.38
CA ILE A 39 1.21 5.06 -19.20
C ILE A 39 1.02 4.71 -20.68
N PHE A 40 1.64 3.64 -21.15
CA PHE A 40 1.54 3.15 -22.52
C PHE A 40 0.10 2.87 -22.95
N LEU A 41 -0.63 2.10 -22.14
CA LEU A 41 -2.04 1.76 -22.42
C LEU A 41 -2.92 3.01 -22.45
N ARG A 42 -2.72 3.96 -21.54
CA ARG A 42 -3.43 5.23 -21.54
C ARG A 42 -3.12 6.05 -22.81
N LEU A 43 -1.85 6.13 -23.22
CA LEU A 43 -1.45 6.83 -24.45
C LEU A 43 -2.07 6.17 -25.68
N LYS A 44 -2.13 4.85 -25.71
CA LYS A 44 -2.79 4.08 -26.78
C LYS A 44 -4.28 4.41 -26.84
N ASP A 45 -4.94 4.46 -25.66
CA ASP A 45 -6.37 4.83 -25.58
C ASP A 45 -6.63 6.29 -25.99
N GLU A 46 -5.75 7.22 -25.61
CA GLU A 46 -5.90 8.65 -25.92
C GLU A 46 -5.61 8.97 -27.39
N CYS A 47 -4.55 8.39 -27.95
CA CYS A 47 -4.07 8.72 -29.30
C CYS A 47 -4.66 7.84 -30.41
N GLN A 48 -5.25 6.69 -30.08
CA GLN A 48 -5.76 5.68 -31.01
C GLN A 48 -4.81 5.46 -32.21
N PRO A 49 -3.53 5.09 -31.97
CA PRO A 49 -2.51 5.01 -33.00
C PRO A 49 -2.66 3.77 -33.87
N GLN A 50 -2.44 3.89 -35.16
CA GLN A 50 -2.26 2.77 -36.10
C GLN A 50 -0.81 2.29 -36.16
N ALA A 51 0.14 3.18 -35.86
CA ALA A 51 1.57 2.85 -35.78
C ALA A 51 2.14 3.34 -34.45
N VAL A 52 3.04 2.55 -33.86
CA VAL A 52 3.72 2.88 -32.60
C VAL A 52 5.21 2.54 -32.73
N ALA A 53 6.08 3.41 -32.26
CA ALA A 53 7.50 3.14 -32.09
C ALA A 53 7.94 3.54 -30.67
N VAL A 54 8.70 2.67 -30.00
CA VAL A 54 9.30 2.99 -28.69
C VAL A 54 10.81 3.10 -28.86
N ALA A 55 11.35 4.29 -28.64
CA ALA A 55 12.78 4.57 -28.78
C ALA A 55 13.51 4.33 -27.47
N PHE A 56 14.65 3.65 -27.50
CA PHE A 56 15.53 3.45 -26.34
C PHE A 56 16.97 3.87 -26.64
N ASP A 57 17.64 4.43 -25.63
CA ASP A 57 19.07 4.68 -25.66
C ASP A 57 19.87 3.37 -25.56
N VAL A 58 21.01 3.33 -26.23
CA VAL A 58 21.99 2.25 -26.09
C VAL A 58 23.18 2.69 -25.23
N LYS A 59 23.83 1.74 -24.55
CA LYS A 59 25.00 2.00 -23.68
C LYS A 59 26.29 2.29 -24.47
N GLN A 60 26.22 3.14 -25.48
CA GLN A 60 27.39 3.53 -26.26
C GLN A 60 27.53 5.04 -26.32
N PRO A 61 28.75 5.59 -26.38
CA PRO A 61 28.93 7.03 -26.58
C PRO A 61 28.22 7.50 -27.85
N THR A 62 27.62 8.66 -27.78
CA THR A 62 26.95 9.31 -28.92
C THR A 62 27.85 10.36 -29.52
N PHE A 63 27.53 10.87 -30.71
CA PHE A 63 28.25 11.94 -31.35
C PHE A 63 28.38 13.20 -30.47
N ARG A 64 27.45 13.41 -29.51
CA ARG A 64 27.53 14.52 -28.54
C ARG A 64 28.66 14.34 -27.56
N HIS A 65 28.94 13.11 -27.13
CA HIS A 65 30.10 12.82 -26.27
C HIS A 65 31.44 13.04 -27.00
N GLU A 66 31.47 12.75 -28.31
CA GLU A 66 32.65 13.03 -29.15
C GLU A 66 32.85 14.54 -29.34
N MET A 67 31.76 15.30 -29.46
CA MET A 67 31.76 16.75 -29.63
C MET A 67 32.17 17.50 -28.35
N TYR A 68 31.74 17.01 -27.19
CA TYR A 68 32.00 17.64 -25.90
C TYR A 68 32.16 16.60 -24.79
N GLY A 69 33.39 16.38 -24.31
CA GLY A 69 33.69 15.38 -23.28
C GLY A 69 33.03 15.62 -21.92
N GLY A 70 32.49 16.80 -21.66
CA GLY A 70 31.70 17.14 -20.47
C GLY A 70 30.22 16.76 -20.57
N TYR A 71 29.74 16.37 -21.76
CA TYR A 71 28.31 16.07 -21.98
C TYR A 71 27.83 14.92 -21.07
N LYS A 72 26.74 15.15 -20.32
CA LYS A 72 26.16 14.22 -19.35
C LYS A 72 27.12 13.66 -18.26
N ALA A 73 28.33 14.25 -18.11
CA ALA A 73 29.33 13.74 -17.16
C ALA A 73 28.88 13.77 -15.67
N THR A 74 27.93 14.63 -15.34
CA THR A 74 27.35 14.76 -13.99
C THR A 74 26.20 13.81 -13.70
N ARG A 75 25.68 13.08 -14.72
CA ARG A 75 24.58 12.16 -14.54
C ARG A 75 25.03 10.94 -13.71
N LYS A 76 24.28 10.62 -12.67
CA LYS A 76 24.44 9.35 -11.95
C LYS A 76 23.97 8.22 -12.85
N GLY A 77 24.66 7.06 -12.78
CA GLY A 77 24.24 5.86 -13.49
C GLY A 77 22.80 5.44 -13.15
N MET A 78 22.22 4.62 -14.02
CA MET A 78 20.89 4.03 -13.81
C MET A 78 20.94 3.14 -12.54
N PRO A 79 19.97 3.27 -11.61
CA PRO A 79 19.85 2.35 -10.47
C PRO A 79 19.75 0.90 -10.92
N ASP A 80 20.35 -0.02 -10.17
CA ASP A 80 20.34 -1.46 -10.50
C ASP A 80 18.92 -2.02 -10.59
N GLU A 81 18.01 -1.54 -9.75
CA GLU A 81 16.60 -1.91 -9.73
C GLU A 81 15.87 -1.51 -11.02
N LEU A 82 16.26 -0.42 -11.63
CA LEU A 82 15.69 0.02 -12.92
C LEU A 82 16.38 -0.71 -14.09
N ALA A 83 17.69 -0.91 -13.99
CA ALA A 83 18.48 -1.59 -15.00
C ALA A 83 18.01 -3.04 -15.24
N GLN A 84 17.55 -3.72 -14.19
CA GLN A 84 16.99 -5.08 -14.28
C GLN A 84 15.64 -5.10 -15.00
N GLN A 85 14.84 -4.07 -14.90
CA GLN A 85 13.49 -4.01 -15.46
C GLN A 85 13.49 -3.66 -16.95
N MET A 86 14.51 -2.96 -17.45
CA MET A 86 14.55 -2.50 -18.85
C MET A 86 14.56 -3.63 -19.89
N PRO A 87 15.40 -4.70 -19.77
CA PRO A 87 15.36 -5.82 -20.72
C PRO A 87 14.00 -6.52 -20.73
N VAL A 88 13.40 -6.73 -19.54
CA VAL A 88 12.10 -7.38 -19.38
C VAL A 88 10.99 -6.54 -20.02
N LEU A 89 11.02 -5.20 -19.86
CA LEU A 89 10.07 -4.32 -20.53
C LEU A 89 10.18 -4.42 -22.06
N LYS A 90 11.40 -4.44 -22.59
CA LYS A 90 11.60 -4.56 -24.03
C LYS A 90 11.03 -5.87 -24.57
N GLU A 91 11.30 -6.96 -23.89
CA GLU A 91 10.76 -8.28 -24.25
C GLU A 91 9.23 -8.31 -24.20
N LEU A 92 8.63 -7.65 -23.19
CA LEU A 92 7.18 -7.52 -23.07
C LEU A 92 6.58 -6.70 -24.23
N LEU A 93 7.20 -5.57 -24.58
CA LEU A 93 6.77 -4.74 -25.71
C LEU A 93 6.85 -5.49 -27.04
N GLU A 94 7.94 -6.23 -27.29
CA GLU A 94 8.11 -7.08 -28.47
C GLU A 94 7.02 -8.17 -28.53
N ALA A 95 6.73 -8.83 -27.38
CA ALA A 95 5.65 -9.82 -27.30
C ALA A 95 4.27 -9.19 -27.55
N MET A 96 4.08 -7.93 -27.18
CA MET A 96 2.86 -7.15 -27.48
C MET A 96 2.80 -6.66 -28.94
N GLY A 97 3.77 -7.00 -29.78
CA GLY A 97 3.83 -6.58 -31.16
C GLY A 97 4.20 -5.10 -31.35
N VAL A 98 4.78 -4.46 -30.33
CA VAL A 98 5.17 -3.05 -30.35
C VAL A 98 6.61 -2.91 -30.86
N PRO A 99 6.85 -2.21 -31.99
CA PRO A 99 8.20 -1.99 -32.52
C PRO A 99 9.09 -1.17 -31.58
N ILE A 100 10.30 -1.68 -31.35
CA ILE A 100 11.36 -0.99 -30.60
C ILE A 100 12.41 -0.46 -31.57
N VAL A 101 12.90 0.76 -31.33
CA VAL A 101 13.92 1.38 -32.13
C VAL A 101 15.11 1.78 -31.27
N GLU A 102 16.29 1.29 -31.65
CA GLU A 102 17.58 1.61 -31.03
C GLU A 102 18.61 1.90 -32.12
N LYS A 103 19.46 2.89 -31.91
CA LYS A 103 20.53 3.21 -32.85
C LYS A 103 21.84 3.56 -32.15
N PRO A 104 22.87 2.72 -32.27
CA PRO A 104 24.20 3.04 -31.74
C PRO A 104 24.74 4.36 -32.28
N GLY A 105 25.36 5.17 -31.41
CA GLY A 105 25.92 6.49 -31.75
C GLY A 105 24.94 7.66 -31.69
N TYR A 106 23.63 7.38 -31.47
CA TYR A 106 22.56 8.37 -31.36
C TYR A 106 21.75 8.18 -30.09
N GLU A 107 21.01 9.21 -29.68
CA GLU A 107 20.13 9.17 -28.52
C GLU A 107 18.68 8.91 -28.93
N ALA A 108 17.85 8.48 -27.98
CA ALA A 108 16.42 8.26 -28.22
C ALA A 108 15.75 9.51 -28.79
N ASP A 109 16.12 10.71 -28.34
CA ASP A 109 15.60 11.97 -28.88
C ASP A 109 15.86 12.14 -30.36
N ASP A 110 17.03 11.71 -30.89
CA ASP A 110 17.35 11.77 -32.29
C ASP A 110 16.47 10.78 -33.10
N ILE A 111 16.15 9.63 -32.52
CA ILE A 111 15.20 8.67 -33.10
C ILE A 111 13.80 9.31 -33.15
N LEU A 112 13.32 9.92 -32.05
CA LEU A 112 12.02 10.61 -32.00
C LEU A 112 11.96 11.71 -33.06
N GLY A 113 13.01 12.55 -33.15
CA GLY A 113 13.10 13.63 -34.09
C GLY A 113 13.06 13.16 -35.55
N THR A 114 13.78 12.10 -35.88
CA THR A 114 13.81 11.54 -37.24
C THR A 114 12.47 10.93 -37.62
N LEU A 115 11.84 10.15 -36.75
CA LEU A 115 10.52 9.56 -37.01
C LEU A 115 9.43 10.64 -37.15
N ALA A 116 9.49 11.69 -36.32
CA ALA A 116 8.52 12.78 -36.36
C ALA A 116 8.68 13.61 -37.64
N ARG A 117 9.91 13.96 -38.03
CA ARG A 117 10.19 14.76 -39.24
C ARG A 117 9.77 14.06 -40.53
N HIS A 118 9.95 12.73 -40.56
CA HIS A 118 9.67 11.91 -41.75
C HIS A 118 8.31 11.22 -41.70
N SER A 119 7.40 11.65 -40.82
CA SER A 119 6.05 11.06 -40.67
C SER A 119 5.13 11.22 -41.88
N GLY A 120 5.51 12.04 -42.88
CA GLY A 120 4.73 12.31 -44.07
C GLY A 120 3.34 12.89 -43.77
N ASP A 121 2.28 12.27 -44.29
CA ASP A 121 0.89 12.68 -44.04
C ASP A 121 0.33 12.13 -42.69
N ALA A 122 1.14 11.45 -41.87
CA ALA A 122 0.70 10.97 -40.58
C ALA A 122 0.76 12.11 -39.55
N VAL A 123 -0.25 12.15 -38.67
CA VAL A 123 -0.22 12.97 -37.45
C VAL A 123 0.67 12.27 -36.43
N CYS A 124 1.84 12.83 -36.17
CA CYS A 124 2.80 12.27 -35.23
C CYS A 124 2.58 12.82 -33.82
N THR A 125 2.52 11.94 -32.84
CA THR A 125 2.45 12.32 -31.42
C THR A 125 3.66 11.74 -30.70
N ILE A 126 4.52 12.59 -30.16
CA ILE A 126 5.68 12.20 -29.34
C ILE A 126 5.25 12.18 -27.87
N ALA A 127 5.47 11.07 -27.19
CA ALA A 127 5.25 10.95 -25.75
C ALA A 127 6.59 10.85 -25.01
N THR A 128 6.93 11.85 -24.21
CA THR A 128 8.19 11.93 -23.47
C THR A 128 8.02 12.65 -22.13
N GLY A 129 8.98 12.54 -21.24
CA GLY A 129 9.12 13.39 -20.04
C GLY A 129 10.14 14.51 -20.23
N ASP A 130 10.81 14.57 -21.38
CA ASP A 130 11.84 15.56 -21.68
C ASP A 130 11.28 16.76 -22.43
N ARG A 131 11.61 17.95 -21.96
CA ARG A 131 11.18 19.22 -22.57
C ARG A 131 11.92 19.54 -23.87
N ASP A 132 13.06 18.92 -24.10
CA ASP A 132 13.86 19.16 -25.30
C ASP A 132 13.11 18.78 -26.57
N SER A 133 12.28 17.74 -26.49
CA SER A 133 11.42 17.33 -27.59
C SER A 133 10.39 18.37 -27.99
N LEU A 134 10.15 19.45 -27.20
CA LEU A 134 9.27 20.55 -27.60
C LEU A 134 9.78 21.31 -28.81
N GLN A 135 11.08 21.24 -29.12
CA GLN A 135 11.64 21.82 -30.37
C GLN A 135 11.11 21.15 -31.64
N LEU A 136 10.55 19.93 -31.50
CA LEU A 136 10.02 19.14 -32.63
C LEU A 136 8.55 19.44 -32.96
N VAL A 137 7.86 20.20 -32.11
CA VAL A 137 6.45 20.54 -32.28
C VAL A 137 6.24 21.30 -33.58
N SER A 138 5.26 20.87 -34.39
CA SER A 138 4.88 21.48 -35.67
C SER A 138 3.39 21.23 -35.95
N ASP A 139 2.87 21.67 -37.09
CA ASP A 139 1.47 21.46 -37.46
C ASP A 139 1.09 19.96 -37.57
N SER A 140 2.07 19.08 -37.88
CA SER A 140 1.89 17.65 -37.99
C SER A 140 2.43 16.86 -36.80
N VAL A 141 3.15 17.52 -35.87
CA VAL A 141 3.82 16.87 -34.71
C VAL A 141 3.37 17.51 -33.42
N ASN A 142 2.72 16.74 -32.57
CA ASN A 142 2.37 17.12 -31.19
C ASN A 142 3.30 16.44 -30.19
N VAL A 143 3.53 17.07 -29.02
CA VAL A 143 4.26 16.47 -27.90
C VAL A 143 3.34 16.32 -26.70
N LEU A 144 3.21 15.11 -26.21
CA LEU A 144 2.60 14.78 -24.93
C LEU A 144 3.71 14.72 -23.86
N LEU A 145 3.83 15.79 -23.12
CA LEU A 145 4.82 15.88 -22.06
C LEU A 145 4.27 15.26 -20.77
N ALA A 146 4.84 14.15 -20.37
CA ALA A 146 4.45 13.51 -19.14
C ALA A 146 4.78 14.42 -17.94
N ALA A 147 3.81 14.74 -17.10
CA ALA A 147 3.91 15.57 -15.91
C ALA A 147 3.27 14.87 -14.72
N THR A 148 3.62 15.28 -13.49
CA THR A 148 2.92 14.82 -12.28
C THR A 148 2.26 16.03 -11.64
N LYS A 149 0.92 16.07 -11.62
CA LYS A 149 0.15 17.12 -10.94
C LYS A 149 -0.61 16.50 -9.77
N MET A 150 -0.46 17.08 -8.58
CA MET A 150 -1.13 16.58 -7.35
C MET A 150 -0.89 15.08 -7.05
N GLY A 151 0.31 14.58 -7.32
CA GLY A 151 0.64 13.16 -7.13
C GLY A 151 0.06 12.21 -8.18
N ARG A 152 -0.70 12.71 -9.16
CA ARG A 152 -1.25 11.93 -10.27
C ARG A 152 -0.44 12.15 -11.53
N PRO A 153 -0.13 11.10 -12.29
CA PRO A 153 0.50 11.25 -13.60
C PRO A 153 -0.50 11.89 -14.57
N VAL A 154 -0.08 12.96 -15.24
CA VAL A 154 -0.83 13.65 -16.27
C VAL A 154 0.05 13.85 -17.49
N THR A 155 -0.56 14.07 -18.65
CA THR A 155 0.14 14.48 -19.87
C THR A 155 -0.34 15.87 -20.26
N ASP A 156 0.61 16.78 -20.50
CA ASP A 156 0.31 18.09 -21.05
C ASP A 156 0.57 18.04 -22.57
N ARG A 157 -0.45 18.34 -23.38
CA ARG A 157 -0.33 18.39 -24.85
C ARG A 157 0.23 19.73 -25.29
N TYR A 158 1.28 19.69 -26.12
CA TYR A 158 1.90 20.87 -26.72
C TYR A 158 1.69 20.85 -28.23
N THR A 159 1.00 21.88 -28.70
CA THR A 159 0.91 22.29 -30.10
C THR A 159 1.78 23.52 -30.31
N PRO A 160 2.01 23.99 -31.55
CA PRO A 160 2.73 25.26 -31.80
C PRO A 160 2.17 26.44 -31.00
N GLU A 161 0.84 26.52 -30.88
CA GLU A 161 0.16 27.60 -30.14
C GLU A 161 0.49 27.52 -28.65
N ALA A 162 0.42 26.31 -28.05
CA ALA A 162 0.72 26.10 -26.63
C ALA A 162 2.19 26.42 -26.29
N VAL A 163 3.12 26.17 -27.23
CA VAL A 163 4.53 26.54 -27.06
C VAL A 163 4.70 28.07 -27.15
N ARG A 164 4.07 28.73 -28.13
CA ARG A 164 4.10 30.20 -28.24
C ARG A 164 3.49 30.88 -27.02
N GLU A 165 2.36 30.41 -26.55
CA GLU A 165 1.72 30.96 -25.35
C GLU A 165 2.61 30.83 -24.11
N LYS A 166 3.25 29.69 -23.94
CA LYS A 166 4.05 29.42 -22.74
C LYS A 166 5.44 30.03 -22.75
N TYR A 167 6.13 30.00 -23.90
CA TYR A 167 7.54 30.39 -24.04
C TYR A 167 7.77 31.68 -24.82
N GLY A 168 6.75 32.22 -25.48
CA GLY A 168 6.82 33.44 -26.26
C GLY A 168 7.60 33.33 -27.57
N VAL A 169 7.93 32.13 -28.02
CA VAL A 169 8.73 31.84 -29.20
C VAL A 169 8.17 30.65 -30.00
N GLU A 170 8.55 30.52 -31.26
CA GLU A 170 8.26 29.34 -32.07
C GLU A 170 8.98 28.09 -31.50
N PRO A 171 8.40 26.87 -31.61
CA PRO A 171 8.97 25.62 -31.05
C PRO A 171 10.45 25.44 -31.38
N ILE A 172 10.87 25.60 -32.62
CA ILE A 172 12.27 25.44 -33.07
C ILE A 172 13.22 26.43 -32.38
N LYS A 173 12.73 27.57 -31.89
CA LYS A 173 13.53 28.59 -31.20
C LYS A 173 13.86 28.25 -29.76
N LEU A 174 13.27 27.21 -29.20
CA LEU A 174 13.65 26.68 -27.90
C LEU A 174 15.11 26.21 -27.86
N ILE A 175 15.63 25.77 -29.00
CA ILE A 175 17.06 25.44 -29.18
C ILE A 175 17.93 26.64 -28.89
N ASP A 176 17.55 27.82 -29.40
CA ASP A 176 18.31 29.08 -29.24
C ASP A 176 18.25 29.54 -27.76
N ILE A 177 17.12 29.37 -27.09
CA ILE A 177 17.02 29.62 -25.63
C ILE A 177 17.95 28.70 -24.86
N LYS A 178 17.96 27.40 -25.16
CA LYS A 178 18.85 26.43 -24.55
C LYS A 178 20.33 26.72 -24.85
N ALA A 179 20.66 27.18 -26.05
CA ALA A 179 21.99 27.57 -26.42
C ALA A 179 22.56 28.69 -25.51
N LEU A 180 21.71 29.65 -25.12
CA LEU A 180 22.12 30.78 -24.27
C LEU A 180 22.11 30.39 -22.78
N MET A 181 21.08 29.70 -22.28
CA MET A 181 20.94 29.40 -20.85
C MET A 181 21.75 28.18 -20.41
N GLY A 182 22.14 27.30 -21.34
CA GLY A 182 22.69 26.00 -21.03
C GLY A 182 21.68 25.01 -20.44
N ASP A 183 22.17 23.84 -20.04
CA ASP A 183 21.39 22.82 -19.32
C ASP A 183 22.26 22.11 -18.29
N SER A 184 21.92 22.30 -17.02
CA SER A 184 22.65 21.68 -15.92
C SER A 184 22.43 20.16 -15.81
N SER A 185 21.31 19.63 -16.34
CA SER A 185 20.99 18.20 -16.31
C SER A 185 21.88 17.42 -17.29
N ASP A 186 22.20 18.02 -18.44
CA ASP A 186 23.04 17.43 -19.47
C ASP A 186 24.44 18.00 -19.49
N ASN A 187 24.73 18.87 -18.53
CA ASN A 187 26.01 19.58 -18.44
C ASN A 187 26.37 20.37 -19.74
N ILE A 188 25.33 20.99 -20.34
CA ILE A 188 25.49 21.89 -21.49
C ILE A 188 25.82 23.29 -20.95
N PRO A 189 26.95 23.89 -21.34
CA PRO A 189 27.49 25.05 -20.65
C PRO A 189 26.67 26.35 -20.78
N GLY A 190 26.10 26.62 -21.96
CA GLY A 190 25.46 27.92 -22.24
C GLY A 190 26.38 29.10 -22.16
N VAL A 191 25.81 30.29 -21.88
CA VAL A 191 26.52 31.55 -21.61
C VAL A 191 26.49 31.80 -20.08
N ALA A 192 27.64 31.94 -19.45
CA ALA A 192 27.72 32.06 -17.99
C ALA A 192 26.92 33.28 -17.47
N GLY A 193 25.99 33.02 -16.58
CA GLY A 193 25.13 34.03 -15.96
C GLY A 193 23.99 34.55 -16.86
N ILE A 194 23.63 33.86 -17.94
CA ILE A 194 22.40 34.03 -18.69
C ILE A 194 21.43 32.91 -18.30
N GLY A 195 20.34 33.24 -17.63
CA GLY A 195 19.31 32.27 -17.23
C GLY A 195 18.10 32.29 -18.19
N GLU A 196 17.13 31.36 -17.96
CA GLU A 196 15.96 31.12 -18.80
C GLU A 196 15.21 32.41 -19.17
N LYS A 197 14.95 33.29 -18.19
CA LYS A 197 14.22 34.55 -18.43
C LYS A 197 14.95 35.48 -19.37
N THR A 198 16.27 35.63 -19.24
CA THR A 198 17.10 36.52 -20.08
C THR A 198 17.26 35.91 -21.47
N ALA A 199 17.50 34.60 -21.56
CA ALA A 199 17.60 33.89 -22.83
C ALA A 199 16.27 33.96 -23.60
N GLY A 200 15.14 33.74 -22.94
CA GLY A 200 13.79 33.84 -23.53
C GLY A 200 13.50 35.26 -24.08
N ASP A 201 13.79 36.31 -23.29
CA ASP A 201 13.61 37.70 -23.73
C ASP A 201 14.49 38.03 -24.97
N LEU A 202 15.73 37.59 -24.98
CA LEU A 202 16.65 37.79 -26.09
C LEU A 202 16.14 37.10 -27.37
N ILE A 203 15.73 35.85 -27.28
CA ILE A 203 15.26 35.11 -28.48
C ILE A 203 13.88 35.60 -28.93
N ALA A 204 13.00 35.99 -28.04
CA ALA A 204 11.70 36.58 -28.39
C ALA A 204 11.87 37.90 -29.13
N ARG A 205 12.86 38.72 -28.77
CA ARG A 205 13.14 40.01 -29.40
C ARG A 205 13.94 39.92 -30.70
N PHE A 206 14.91 39.02 -30.75
CA PHE A 206 15.90 38.99 -31.82
C PHE A 206 15.87 37.74 -32.69
N GLY A 207 15.09 36.75 -32.32
CA GLY A 207 14.74 35.57 -33.13
C GLY A 207 15.74 34.41 -33.10
N SER A 208 17.06 34.65 -33.05
CA SER A 208 18.07 33.57 -33.03
C SER A 208 19.41 34.04 -32.47
N ILE A 209 20.24 33.08 -32.02
CA ILE A 209 21.60 33.41 -31.57
C ILE A 209 22.47 33.94 -32.69
N GLU A 210 22.32 33.48 -33.95
CA GLU A 210 23.04 33.97 -35.09
C GLU A 210 22.81 35.48 -35.24
N TYR A 211 21.53 35.89 -35.28
CA TYR A 211 21.19 37.32 -35.40
C TYR A 211 21.76 38.14 -34.24
N ILE A 212 21.68 37.63 -33.02
CA ILE A 212 22.23 38.30 -31.83
C ILE A 212 23.73 38.52 -31.96
N TYR A 213 24.49 37.49 -32.37
CA TYR A 213 25.94 37.57 -32.47
C TYR A 213 26.40 38.38 -33.70
N ASP A 214 25.69 38.32 -34.82
CA ASP A 214 26.01 39.14 -36.02
C ASP A 214 25.77 40.62 -35.76
N ASN A 215 24.86 40.97 -34.87
CA ASN A 215 24.49 42.33 -34.54
C ASN A 215 24.84 42.75 -33.10
N ILE A 216 25.74 42.03 -32.44
CA ILE A 216 25.99 42.12 -30.98
C ILE A 216 26.33 43.55 -30.53
N ASP A 217 26.95 44.36 -31.38
CA ASP A 217 27.35 45.72 -31.07
C ASP A 217 26.21 46.73 -31.23
N THR A 218 25.19 46.43 -32.02
CA THR A 218 24.10 47.35 -32.41
C THR A 218 22.77 47.08 -31.73
N ILE A 219 22.52 45.84 -31.30
CA ILE A 219 21.25 45.49 -30.65
C ILE A 219 21.11 46.16 -29.28
N ASP A 220 19.88 46.52 -28.94
CA ASP A 220 19.54 47.17 -27.66
C ASP A 220 19.45 46.13 -26.53
N ILE A 221 20.57 45.89 -25.87
CA ILE A 221 20.72 45.03 -24.70
C ILE A 221 21.63 45.66 -23.62
N LYS A 222 21.43 45.24 -22.37
CA LYS A 222 22.24 45.74 -21.24
C LYS A 222 23.73 45.48 -21.49
N PRO A 223 24.65 46.45 -21.18
CA PRO A 223 26.09 46.25 -21.38
C PRO A 223 26.62 44.96 -20.78
N GLY A 224 26.29 44.66 -19.53
CA GLY A 224 26.73 43.44 -18.86
C GLY A 224 26.19 42.11 -19.44
N VAL A 225 25.07 42.14 -20.18
CA VAL A 225 24.57 40.98 -20.95
C VAL A 225 25.40 40.85 -22.24
N ARG A 226 25.69 41.99 -22.91
CA ARG A 226 26.50 42.03 -24.11
C ARG A 226 27.92 41.48 -23.88
N ASP A 227 28.55 41.87 -22.77
CA ASP A 227 29.89 41.40 -22.40
C ASP A 227 29.88 39.86 -22.17
N LYS A 228 28.90 39.32 -21.47
CA LYS A 228 28.76 37.88 -21.27
C LYS A 228 28.58 37.12 -22.57
N LEU A 229 27.70 37.61 -23.44
CA LEU A 229 27.51 37.00 -24.74
C LEU A 229 28.78 36.99 -25.57
N LYS A 230 29.55 38.08 -25.58
CA LYS A 230 30.84 38.15 -26.31
C LYS A 230 31.90 37.17 -25.76
N ILE A 231 31.97 37.03 -24.43
CA ILE A 231 32.95 36.15 -23.78
C ILE A 231 32.66 34.67 -24.14
N ASP A 232 31.40 34.26 -24.05
CA ASP A 232 31.01 32.84 -24.17
C ASP A 232 30.39 32.51 -25.54
N ARG A 233 30.74 33.28 -26.61
CA ARG A 233 30.21 33.08 -27.96
C ARG A 233 30.32 31.61 -28.42
N ASP A 234 31.51 31.05 -28.33
CA ASP A 234 31.78 29.70 -28.81
C ASP A 234 31.02 28.63 -27.99
N MET A 235 30.83 28.88 -26.68
CA MET A 235 30.03 28.03 -25.80
C MET A 235 28.54 28.08 -26.17
N ALA A 236 28.00 29.23 -26.56
CA ALA A 236 26.63 29.33 -27.03
C ALA A 236 26.39 28.51 -28.31
N PHE A 237 27.29 28.61 -29.30
CA PHE A 237 27.17 27.83 -30.54
C PHE A 237 27.41 26.31 -30.30
N LEU A 238 28.33 25.94 -29.41
CA LEU A 238 28.52 24.56 -28.97
C LEU A 238 27.24 24.04 -28.31
N SER A 239 26.68 24.83 -27.39
CA SER A 239 25.46 24.49 -26.68
C SER A 239 24.25 24.34 -27.62
N LYS A 240 24.15 25.16 -28.65
CA LYS A 240 23.16 25.01 -29.73
C LYS A 240 23.29 23.65 -30.43
N LYS A 241 24.52 23.29 -30.81
CA LYS A 241 24.80 22.00 -31.48
C LYS A 241 24.47 20.82 -30.57
N LEU A 242 24.81 20.89 -29.29
CA LEU A 242 24.54 19.82 -28.32
C LEU A 242 23.03 19.67 -28.01
N GLY A 243 22.29 20.79 -27.92
CA GLY A 243 20.86 20.80 -27.63
C GLY A 243 19.96 20.55 -28.85
N THR A 244 20.52 20.56 -30.06
CA THR A 244 19.76 20.32 -31.30
C THR A 244 19.55 18.81 -31.48
N ILE A 245 18.28 18.40 -31.62
CA ILE A 245 17.91 17.02 -31.95
C ILE A 245 18.22 16.77 -33.44
N ASN A 246 18.95 15.71 -33.72
CA ASN A 246 19.24 15.32 -35.11
C ASN A 246 18.04 14.54 -35.67
N CYS A 247 17.39 15.11 -36.69
CA CYS A 247 16.19 14.56 -37.29
C CYS A 247 16.45 13.72 -38.57
N ASP A 248 17.69 13.43 -38.90
CA ASP A 248 18.09 12.76 -40.15
C ASP A 248 19.11 11.62 -39.87
N ILE A 249 18.86 10.81 -38.84
CA ILE A 249 19.71 9.65 -38.51
C ILE A 249 19.37 8.43 -39.39
N PRO A 250 20.33 7.52 -39.64
CA PRO A 250 20.13 6.39 -40.56
C PRO A 250 19.33 5.26 -39.91
N ILE A 251 18.02 5.41 -39.82
CA ILE A 251 17.02 4.44 -39.38
C ILE A 251 15.93 4.28 -40.42
N ASP A 252 15.13 3.25 -40.33
CA ASP A 252 13.88 3.15 -41.07
C ASP A 252 12.93 4.24 -40.55
N ASN A 253 12.56 5.19 -41.36
CA ASN A 253 11.72 6.32 -41.00
C ASN A 253 10.30 6.26 -41.60
N ASN A 254 9.97 5.17 -42.30
CA ASN A 254 8.64 4.98 -42.88
C ASN A 254 7.63 4.57 -41.75
N PRO A 255 6.59 5.38 -41.47
CA PRO A 255 5.58 5.05 -40.45
C PRO A 255 4.89 3.67 -40.65
N GLN A 256 4.81 3.18 -41.89
CA GLN A 256 4.22 1.87 -42.20
C GLN A 256 5.03 0.69 -41.59
N SER A 257 6.31 0.88 -41.39
CA SER A 257 7.16 -0.14 -40.73
C SER A 257 6.87 -0.31 -39.24
N TYR A 258 6.13 0.62 -38.64
CA TYR A 258 5.80 0.68 -37.21
C TYR A 258 4.33 0.39 -36.89
N ILE A 259 3.60 -0.17 -37.85
CA ILE A 259 2.23 -0.68 -37.61
C ILE A 259 2.29 -1.76 -36.54
N LEU A 260 1.40 -1.66 -35.56
CA LEU A 260 1.29 -2.66 -34.48
C LEU A 260 1.06 -4.05 -35.07
N ARG A 261 1.87 -5.00 -34.65
CA ARG A 261 1.75 -6.42 -35.03
C ARG A 261 0.75 -7.10 -34.10
N ALA A 262 0.24 -8.27 -34.52
CA ALA A 262 -0.56 -9.09 -33.63
C ALA A 262 0.28 -9.50 -32.40
N PRO A 263 -0.23 -9.29 -31.18
CA PRO A 263 0.49 -9.67 -29.98
C PRO A 263 0.57 -11.20 -29.84
N ASP A 264 1.67 -11.67 -29.28
CA ASP A 264 1.75 -13.02 -28.74
C ASP A 264 1.07 -13.04 -27.36
N ASN A 265 -0.25 -13.18 -27.36
CA ASN A 265 -1.06 -13.13 -26.13
C ASN A 265 -0.57 -14.12 -25.08
N PHE A 266 -0.10 -15.28 -25.50
CA PHE A 266 0.46 -16.30 -24.64
C PHE A 266 1.71 -15.81 -23.90
N LYS A 267 2.71 -15.31 -24.65
CA LYS A 267 3.94 -14.79 -24.07
C LYS A 267 3.68 -13.57 -23.18
N VAL A 268 2.77 -12.68 -23.61
CA VAL A 268 2.40 -11.50 -22.82
C VAL A 268 1.76 -11.91 -21.50
N THR A 269 0.77 -12.83 -21.53
CA THR A 269 0.10 -13.31 -20.30
C THR A 269 1.08 -13.94 -19.34
N ARG A 270 1.96 -14.82 -19.85
CA ARG A 270 3.00 -15.47 -19.06
C ARG A 270 3.93 -14.45 -18.40
N MET A 271 4.47 -13.51 -19.17
CA MET A 271 5.38 -12.50 -18.66
C MET A 271 4.71 -11.61 -17.60
N LEU A 272 3.46 -11.21 -17.81
CA LEU A 272 2.70 -10.42 -16.84
C LEU A 272 2.38 -11.23 -15.57
N ALA A 273 2.08 -12.50 -15.68
CA ALA A 273 1.88 -13.40 -14.55
C ALA A 273 3.18 -13.60 -13.75
N ASP A 274 4.31 -13.86 -14.45
CA ASP A 274 5.64 -13.96 -13.83
C ASP A 274 6.08 -12.66 -13.11
N LEU A 275 5.55 -11.51 -13.53
CA LEU A 275 5.76 -10.22 -12.91
C LEU A 275 4.68 -9.87 -11.88
N GLU A 276 3.74 -10.76 -11.60
CA GLU A 276 2.59 -10.57 -10.70
C GLU A 276 1.72 -9.34 -11.06
N MET A 277 1.60 -9.05 -12.36
CA MET A 277 0.85 -7.89 -12.90
C MET A 277 -0.56 -8.27 -13.37
N PHE A 278 -1.31 -8.97 -12.56
CA PHE A 278 -2.63 -9.55 -12.92
C PHE A 278 -3.63 -8.48 -13.39
N LYS A 279 -3.66 -7.30 -12.76
CA LYS A 279 -4.52 -6.18 -13.21
C LYS A 279 -4.23 -5.69 -14.64
N LEU A 280 -3.02 -5.92 -15.14
CA LEU A 280 -2.71 -5.60 -16.54
C LEU A 280 -3.20 -6.69 -17.48
N ILE A 281 -3.21 -7.95 -17.03
CA ILE A 281 -3.80 -9.06 -17.77
C ILE A 281 -5.28 -8.79 -17.99
N ASP A 282 -6.03 -8.47 -16.91
CA ASP A 282 -7.46 -8.12 -16.96
C ASP A 282 -7.72 -6.93 -17.89
N ARG A 283 -6.93 -5.86 -17.74
CA ARG A 283 -7.06 -4.64 -18.55
C ARG A 283 -6.81 -4.86 -20.04
N LEU A 284 -5.94 -5.81 -20.38
CA LEU A 284 -5.63 -6.19 -21.76
C LEU A 284 -6.64 -7.18 -22.33
N GLY A 285 -7.57 -7.69 -21.52
CA GLY A 285 -8.53 -8.72 -21.92
C GLY A 285 -7.84 -10.02 -22.30
N LEU A 286 -6.72 -10.34 -21.62
CA LEU A 286 -5.96 -11.57 -21.85
C LEU A 286 -6.46 -12.64 -20.89
N GLU A 287 -6.78 -13.79 -21.43
CA GLU A 287 -7.13 -14.96 -20.63
C GLU A 287 -5.85 -15.59 -20.06
N ILE A 288 -5.84 -15.89 -18.76
CA ILE A 288 -4.79 -16.72 -18.14
C ILE A 288 -5.06 -18.17 -18.55
N SER A 289 -4.93 -18.45 -19.84
CA SER A 289 -4.98 -19.82 -20.32
C SER A 289 -3.69 -20.55 -19.92
N ASN A 290 -3.82 -21.80 -19.49
CA ASN A 290 -2.77 -22.69 -18.99
C ASN A 290 -1.52 -22.73 -19.87
N THR A 291 -0.49 -21.96 -19.49
CA THR A 291 0.73 -21.95 -20.25
C THR A 291 1.96 -21.65 -19.38
N ALA A 292 2.14 -22.44 -18.38
CA ALA A 292 3.40 -22.48 -17.67
C ALA A 292 3.94 -23.90 -17.65
N SER A 293 5.16 -24.01 -18.12
CA SER A 293 6.07 -25.15 -18.22
C SER A 293 6.03 -25.96 -19.52
N GLU A 294 7.20 -26.47 -19.89
CA GLU A 294 7.56 -27.37 -21.00
C GLU A 294 6.40 -28.20 -21.62
N PRO A 295 6.45 -28.68 -22.86
CA PRO A 295 5.33 -29.31 -23.54
C PRO A 295 4.74 -30.42 -22.67
N GLN A 296 3.87 -30.07 -21.79
CA GLN A 296 3.00 -30.96 -21.06
C GLN A 296 1.95 -31.45 -22.07
N LYS A 297 1.62 -32.72 -22.00
CA LYS A 297 0.53 -33.34 -22.74
C LYS A 297 -0.64 -32.40 -22.78
N GLU A 298 -1.25 -32.15 -23.95
CA GLU A 298 -2.51 -31.44 -24.11
C GLU A 298 -3.50 -31.91 -23.05
N GLU A 299 -3.70 -31.10 -22.00
CA GLU A 299 -4.70 -31.40 -20.98
C GLU A 299 -6.07 -31.20 -21.64
N LYS A 300 -6.88 -32.25 -21.60
CA LYS A 300 -8.25 -32.14 -22.10
C LYS A 300 -9.04 -31.20 -21.19
N PRO A 301 -9.76 -30.21 -21.75
CA PRO A 301 -10.64 -29.37 -20.97
C PRO A 301 -11.65 -30.21 -20.18
N VAL A 302 -11.94 -29.77 -18.95
CA VAL A 302 -12.88 -30.44 -18.05
C VAL A 302 -14.31 -29.99 -18.41
N PRO A 303 -15.28 -30.91 -18.58
CA PRO A 303 -16.64 -30.55 -18.91
C PRO A 303 -17.34 -29.85 -17.72
N VAL A 304 -18.12 -28.82 -18.04
CA VAL A 304 -19.02 -28.13 -17.09
C VAL A 304 -20.43 -28.65 -17.28
N CYS A 305 -21.05 -29.12 -16.20
CA CYS A 305 -22.40 -29.70 -16.21
C CYS A 305 -23.27 -29.03 -15.17
N ALA A 306 -24.54 -28.73 -15.54
CA ALA A 306 -25.54 -28.39 -14.54
C ALA A 306 -25.94 -29.64 -13.74
N GLU A 307 -26.27 -29.46 -12.48
CA GLU A 307 -26.65 -30.56 -11.60
C GLU A 307 -27.90 -30.23 -10.78
N ASP A 308 -28.90 -31.07 -10.89
CA ASP A 308 -30.17 -30.99 -10.16
C ASP A 308 -30.43 -32.21 -9.28
N ASP A 309 -29.65 -33.31 -9.45
CA ASP A 309 -29.76 -34.50 -8.59
C ASP A 309 -28.79 -34.40 -7.40
N PHE A 310 -29.18 -33.61 -6.42
CA PHE A 310 -28.43 -33.44 -5.17
C PHE A 310 -28.23 -34.73 -4.37
N GLY A 311 -29.06 -35.77 -4.61
CA GLY A 311 -28.89 -37.08 -3.96
C GLY A 311 -27.70 -37.83 -4.52
N GLN A 312 -27.50 -37.83 -5.85
CA GLN A 312 -26.33 -38.39 -6.51
C GLN A 312 -25.07 -37.61 -6.12
N LEU A 313 -25.13 -36.26 -6.16
CA LEU A 313 -23.99 -35.45 -5.75
C LEU A 313 -23.55 -35.74 -4.33
N MET A 314 -24.48 -35.77 -3.34
CA MET A 314 -24.17 -36.13 -1.95
C MET A 314 -23.54 -37.53 -1.83
N THR A 315 -24.03 -38.50 -2.61
CA THR A 315 -23.47 -39.85 -2.62
C THR A 315 -22.03 -39.87 -3.13
N ARG A 316 -21.75 -39.09 -4.17
CA ARG A 316 -20.41 -38.94 -4.74
C ARG A 316 -19.47 -38.28 -3.72
N LEU A 317 -19.86 -37.14 -3.13
CA LEU A 317 -19.05 -36.43 -2.14
C LEU A 317 -18.76 -37.28 -0.89
N LYS A 318 -19.74 -38.12 -0.45
CA LYS A 318 -19.49 -39.10 0.62
C LYS A 318 -18.50 -40.17 0.24
N SER A 319 -18.55 -40.63 -0.99
CA SER A 319 -17.59 -41.63 -1.52
C SER A 319 -16.16 -41.03 -1.60
N ASP A 320 -16.04 -39.78 -2.06
CA ASP A 320 -14.77 -39.11 -2.19
C ASP A 320 -14.19 -38.69 -0.83
N GLY A 321 -15.04 -38.48 0.18
CA GLY A 321 -14.65 -38.05 1.52
C GLY A 321 -14.21 -36.58 1.63
N GLU A 322 -14.26 -35.86 0.50
CA GLU A 322 -13.86 -34.45 0.38
C GLU A 322 -14.72 -33.70 -0.64
N SER A 323 -14.83 -32.40 -0.49
CA SER A 323 -15.59 -31.51 -1.34
C SER A 323 -14.84 -30.22 -1.55
N TYR A 324 -14.60 -29.84 -2.81
CA TYR A 324 -14.00 -28.58 -3.25
C TYR A 324 -15.09 -27.79 -3.97
N PHE A 325 -15.38 -26.58 -3.51
CA PHE A 325 -16.44 -25.80 -4.10
C PHE A 325 -16.25 -24.30 -3.96
N LEU A 326 -16.82 -23.54 -4.89
CA LEU A 326 -17.01 -22.09 -4.81
C LEU A 326 -18.49 -21.78 -4.75
N TRP A 327 -18.89 -20.95 -3.80
CA TRP A 327 -20.24 -20.48 -3.60
C TRP A 327 -20.27 -18.94 -3.62
N ASP A 328 -21.06 -18.37 -4.54
CA ASP A 328 -21.19 -16.91 -4.70
C ASP A 328 -22.58 -16.38 -4.28
N GLY A 329 -23.44 -17.24 -3.73
CA GLY A 329 -24.82 -16.92 -3.33
C GLY A 329 -25.86 -17.18 -4.42
N GLU A 330 -25.48 -17.13 -5.69
CA GLU A 330 -26.33 -17.45 -6.85
C GLU A 330 -26.07 -18.86 -7.35
N LYS A 331 -24.83 -19.26 -7.43
CA LYS A 331 -24.39 -20.58 -7.88
C LYS A 331 -23.39 -21.21 -6.92
N CYS A 332 -23.43 -22.53 -6.85
CA CYS A 332 -22.40 -23.32 -6.19
C CYS A 332 -21.75 -24.27 -7.19
N ARG A 333 -20.43 -24.15 -7.33
CA ARG A 333 -19.62 -24.89 -8.30
C ARG A 333 -18.75 -25.91 -7.58
N PHE A 334 -18.89 -27.19 -7.90
CA PHE A 334 -18.13 -28.28 -7.29
C PHE A 334 -17.08 -28.81 -8.24
N ASP A 335 -15.82 -28.85 -7.79
CA ASP A 335 -14.73 -29.56 -8.50
C ASP A 335 -14.76 -31.04 -8.14
N LEU A 336 -15.13 -31.90 -9.08
CA LEU A 336 -15.10 -33.36 -8.92
C LEU A 336 -13.85 -34.00 -9.53
N GLY A 337 -12.94 -33.19 -10.07
CA GLY A 337 -11.68 -33.63 -10.71
C GLY A 337 -11.87 -34.03 -12.19
N ASP A 338 -12.94 -34.74 -12.50
CA ASP A 338 -13.29 -35.16 -13.86
C ASP A 338 -14.29 -34.22 -14.55
N LYS A 339 -15.01 -33.39 -13.78
CA LYS A 339 -15.97 -32.40 -14.25
C LYS A 339 -16.22 -31.32 -13.18
N VAL A 340 -16.71 -30.18 -13.61
CA VAL A 340 -17.31 -29.17 -12.73
C VAL A 340 -18.82 -29.32 -12.73
N LEU A 341 -19.41 -29.40 -11.54
CA LEU A 341 -20.87 -29.38 -11.40
C LEU A 341 -21.31 -27.99 -10.93
N VAL A 342 -22.24 -27.39 -11.67
CA VAL A 342 -22.81 -26.08 -11.36
C VAL A 342 -24.23 -26.28 -10.83
N CYS A 343 -24.46 -25.93 -9.58
CA CYS A 343 -25.76 -25.98 -8.90
C CYS A 343 -26.33 -24.57 -8.82
N ASP A 344 -27.58 -24.41 -9.19
CA ASP A 344 -28.33 -23.17 -9.04
C ASP A 344 -28.87 -23.05 -7.62
N CYS A 345 -28.53 -21.94 -6.93
CA CYS A 345 -28.98 -21.71 -5.56
C CYS A 345 -30.48 -21.36 -5.47
N GLU A 346 -31.14 -20.95 -6.58
CA GLU A 346 -32.60 -20.75 -6.63
C GLU A 346 -33.38 -22.07 -6.64
N ASN A 347 -32.72 -23.20 -6.92
CA ASN A 347 -33.40 -24.52 -6.83
C ASN A 347 -33.82 -24.79 -5.39
N GLU A 348 -35.10 -25.07 -5.16
CA GLU A 348 -35.68 -25.30 -3.82
C GLU A 348 -34.98 -26.42 -3.00
N ASN A 349 -34.34 -27.39 -3.66
CA ASN A 349 -33.63 -28.50 -3.02
C ASN A 349 -32.17 -28.21 -2.76
N PHE A 350 -31.63 -27.09 -3.26
CA PHE A 350 -30.23 -26.76 -3.08
C PHE A 350 -29.86 -26.51 -1.60
N TYR A 351 -30.52 -25.58 -0.94
CA TYR A 351 -30.19 -25.23 0.45
C TYR A 351 -30.37 -26.40 1.43
N PRO A 352 -31.40 -27.23 1.33
CA PRO A 352 -31.51 -28.48 2.14
C PRO A 352 -30.33 -29.43 1.91
N PHE A 353 -29.85 -29.56 0.69
CA PHE A 353 -28.63 -30.31 0.37
C PHE A 353 -27.39 -29.66 0.93
N PHE A 354 -27.20 -28.35 0.70
CA PHE A 354 -26.02 -27.61 1.09
C PHE A 354 -25.83 -27.60 2.61
N ILE A 355 -26.89 -27.40 3.38
CA ILE A 355 -26.86 -27.51 4.84
C ILE A 355 -26.39 -28.91 5.26
N LYS A 356 -26.95 -30.00 4.68
CA LYS A 356 -26.52 -31.35 4.98
C LYS A 356 -25.05 -31.60 4.65
N LEU A 357 -24.54 -30.98 3.57
CA LEU A 357 -23.12 -31.06 3.23
C LEU A 357 -22.28 -30.32 4.28
N LEU A 358 -22.66 -29.12 4.68
CA LEU A 358 -21.93 -28.33 5.67
C LEU A 358 -21.87 -29.04 7.04
N GLU A 359 -22.95 -29.73 7.44
CA GLU A 359 -23.05 -30.45 8.71
C GLU A 359 -22.34 -31.81 8.71
N ASP A 360 -22.04 -32.41 7.54
CA ASP A 360 -21.43 -33.74 7.47
C ASP A 360 -19.97 -33.70 7.93
N LYS A 361 -19.69 -34.27 9.08
CA LYS A 361 -18.37 -34.36 9.69
C LYS A 361 -17.39 -35.32 8.97
N ASN A 362 -17.89 -36.18 8.07
CA ASN A 362 -17.06 -37.16 7.37
C ASN A 362 -16.56 -36.62 6.03
N ILE A 363 -17.08 -35.49 5.55
CA ILE A 363 -16.65 -34.87 4.31
C ILE A 363 -15.75 -33.68 4.69
N LYS A 364 -14.52 -33.67 4.22
CA LYS A 364 -13.62 -32.49 4.29
C LYS A 364 -14.09 -31.44 3.29
N LYS A 365 -14.13 -30.19 3.68
CA LYS A 365 -14.58 -29.08 2.84
C LYS A 365 -13.48 -28.06 2.62
N TYR A 366 -13.30 -27.69 1.37
CA TYR A 366 -12.34 -26.72 0.86
C TYR A 366 -13.08 -25.69 0.00
N THR A 367 -12.92 -24.42 0.31
CA THR A 367 -13.63 -23.33 -0.35
C THR A 367 -12.83 -22.03 -0.34
N ALA A 368 -13.38 -20.93 -0.85
CA ALA A 368 -12.69 -19.64 -0.89
C ALA A 368 -12.84 -18.81 0.40
N ASP A 369 -14.00 -18.81 1.05
CA ASP A 369 -14.33 -17.98 2.21
C ASP A 369 -15.20 -18.77 3.20
N ILE A 370 -14.53 -19.38 4.18
CA ILE A 370 -15.23 -20.17 5.22
C ILE A 370 -15.96 -19.28 6.22
N LYS A 371 -15.54 -18.02 6.43
CA LYS A 371 -16.19 -17.10 7.37
C LYS A 371 -17.63 -16.79 6.91
N SER A 372 -17.83 -16.54 5.62
CA SER A 372 -19.16 -16.35 5.06
C SER A 372 -20.04 -17.62 5.19
N LEU A 373 -19.46 -18.81 5.05
CA LEU A 373 -20.18 -20.06 5.26
C LEU A 373 -20.61 -20.26 6.71
N TYR A 374 -19.77 -19.92 7.68
CA TYR A 374 -20.15 -19.94 9.11
C TYR A 374 -21.31 -18.97 9.36
N SER A 375 -21.26 -17.77 8.78
CA SER A 375 -22.35 -16.79 8.90
C SER A 375 -23.66 -17.30 8.28
N PHE A 376 -23.58 -17.89 7.10
CA PHE A 376 -24.75 -18.51 6.44
C PHE A 376 -25.34 -19.65 7.29
N ALA A 377 -24.52 -20.59 7.74
CA ALA A 377 -24.95 -21.73 8.53
C ALA A 377 -25.63 -21.30 9.83
N GLN A 378 -25.09 -20.32 10.53
CA GLN A 378 -25.66 -19.76 11.76
C GLN A 378 -27.03 -19.12 11.47
N GLY A 379 -27.17 -18.38 10.35
CA GLY A 379 -28.47 -17.84 9.92
C GLY A 379 -29.53 -18.89 9.67
N CYS A 380 -29.13 -20.11 9.26
CA CYS A 380 -29.98 -21.28 9.07
C CYS A 380 -30.10 -22.20 10.29
N SER A 381 -29.55 -21.82 11.45
CA SER A 381 -29.43 -22.66 12.65
C SER A 381 -28.70 -24.00 12.40
N ALA A 382 -27.78 -24.02 11.44
CA ALA A 382 -26.96 -25.17 11.07
C ALA A 382 -25.50 -24.99 11.55
N GLN A 383 -24.68 -26.04 11.45
CA GLN A 383 -23.29 -26.04 11.86
C GLN A 383 -22.36 -26.43 10.72
N CYS A 384 -21.36 -25.62 10.45
CA CYS A 384 -20.26 -26.04 9.58
C CYS A 384 -19.31 -26.97 10.32
N ARG A 385 -19.09 -28.17 9.76
CA ARG A 385 -18.20 -29.18 10.32
C ARG A 385 -17.15 -29.61 9.32
N ASN A 386 -15.93 -29.89 9.81
CA ASN A 386 -14.81 -30.39 9.02
C ASN A 386 -14.47 -29.45 7.83
N MET A 387 -14.37 -28.13 8.12
CA MET A 387 -13.86 -27.13 7.20
C MET A 387 -12.34 -27.22 7.24
N CYS A 388 -11.71 -27.68 6.16
CA CYS A 388 -10.28 -28.04 6.14
C CYS A 388 -9.40 -27.05 5.36
N GLY A 389 -9.97 -26.29 4.42
CA GLY A 389 -9.23 -25.32 3.63
C GLY A 389 -10.06 -24.08 3.30
N ASP A 390 -9.37 -22.94 3.31
CA ASP A 390 -9.87 -21.66 2.90
C ASP A 390 -8.83 -21.01 1.98
N LEU A 391 -9.22 -20.75 0.75
CA LEU A 391 -8.32 -20.27 -0.29
C LEU A 391 -7.74 -18.90 0.02
N GLU A 392 -8.54 -18.00 0.61
CA GLU A 392 -8.09 -16.66 0.98
C GLU A 392 -7.10 -16.71 2.15
N LEU A 393 -7.38 -17.53 3.16
CA LEU A 393 -6.50 -17.67 4.32
C LEU A 393 -5.19 -18.37 3.95
N GLU A 394 -5.22 -19.41 3.12
CA GLU A 394 -4.01 -20.07 2.64
C GLU A 394 -3.15 -19.13 1.79
N GLY A 395 -3.78 -18.41 0.85
CA GLY A 395 -3.11 -17.38 0.06
C GLY A 395 -2.48 -16.29 0.92
N TYR A 396 -3.19 -15.84 1.94
CA TYR A 396 -2.69 -14.86 2.90
C TYR A 396 -1.53 -15.37 3.75
N VAL A 397 -1.60 -16.60 4.25
CA VAL A 397 -0.50 -17.23 5.00
C VAL A 397 0.76 -17.32 4.15
N LEU A 398 0.61 -17.67 2.88
CA LEU A 398 1.72 -17.76 1.93
C LEU A 398 2.26 -16.38 1.52
N ASN A 399 1.40 -15.37 1.33
CA ASN A 399 1.82 -14.02 0.96
C ASN A 399 0.89 -12.92 1.51
N PRO A 400 1.14 -12.38 2.71
CA PRO A 400 0.29 -11.35 3.32
C PRO A 400 0.39 -9.97 2.63
N SER A 401 1.15 -9.85 1.56
CA SER A 401 1.32 -8.60 0.78
C SER A 401 0.64 -8.65 -0.57
N ALA A 402 -0.05 -9.73 -0.91
CA ALA A 402 -0.78 -9.87 -2.16
C ALA A 402 -1.94 -8.85 -2.25
N SER A 403 -2.33 -8.51 -3.47
CA SER A 403 -3.40 -7.53 -3.72
C SER A 403 -4.80 -8.15 -3.69
N SER A 404 -4.92 -9.45 -3.88
CA SER A 404 -6.13 -10.25 -3.76
C SER A 404 -5.78 -11.72 -3.54
N TYR A 405 -6.75 -12.52 -3.15
CA TYR A 405 -6.61 -13.97 -2.96
C TYR A 405 -7.69 -14.73 -3.74
N ASP A 406 -8.13 -14.18 -4.88
CA ASP A 406 -9.11 -14.84 -5.74
C ASP A 406 -8.54 -16.13 -6.38
N ALA A 407 -9.44 -17.07 -6.64
CA ALA A 407 -9.08 -18.41 -7.08
C ALA A 407 -8.34 -18.45 -8.42
N LEU A 408 -8.75 -17.63 -9.39
CA LEU A 408 -8.09 -17.60 -10.72
C LEU A 408 -6.67 -17.06 -10.62
N ARG A 409 -6.50 -15.97 -9.87
CA ARG A 409 -5.16 -15.41 -9.64
C ARG A 409 -4.25 -16.42 -8.96
N LEU A 410 -4.72 -17.08 -7.89
CA LEU A 410 -3.94 -18.09 -7.18
C LEU A 410 -3.65 -19.32 -8.05
N ALA A 411 -4.64 -19.77 -8.85
CA ALA A 411 -4.43 -20.87 -9.80
C ALA A 411 -3.34 -20.54 -10.83
N GLY A 412 -3.31 -19.30 -11.34
CA GLY A 412 -2.23 -18.84 -12.23
C GLY A 412 -0.88 -18.79 -11.53
N GLU A 413 -0.85 -18.24 -10.30
CA GLU A 413 0.35 -18.08 -9.48
C GLU A 413 1.01 -19.42 -9.10
N TYR A 414 0.19 -20.44 -8.79
CA TYR A 414 0.65 -21.77 -8.39
C TYR A 414 0.67 -22.79 -9.54
N SER A 415 0.47 -22.35 -10.79
CA SER A 415 0.40 -23.21 -11.98
C SER A 415 -0.60 -24.37 -11.85
N ALA A 416 -1.73 -24.10 -11.19
CA ALA A 416 -2.78 -25.05 -10.87
C ALA A 416 -4.04 -24.90 -11.75
N ALA A 417 -4.06 -23.91 -12.65
CA ALA A 417 -5.21 -23.62 -13.48
C ALA A 417 -5.61 -24.80 -14.36
N VAL A 418 -6.92 -25.09 -14.45
CA VAL A 418 -7.50 -26.17 -15.23
C VAL A 418 -8.46 -25.59 -16.28
N PRO A 419 -8.28 -25.90 -17.59
CA PRO A 419 -9.21 -25.41 -18.62
C PRO A 419 -10.55 -26.13 -18.53
N VAL A 420 -11.63 -25.45 -18.89
CA VAL A 420 -12.98 -25.99 -18.95
C VAL A 420 -13.56 -25.93 -20.36
N GLU A 421 -14.49 -26.86 -20.70
CA GLU A 421 -15.26 -26.81 -21.93
C GLU A 421 -16.52 -25.95 -21.74
N ASN A 422 -16.69 -24.91 -22.56
CA ASN A 422 -17.89 -24.07 -22.58
C ASN A 422 -18.27 -23.41 -21.21
N GLY A 423 -17.27 -23.19 -20.33
CA GLY A 423 -17.45 -22.55 -19.02
C GLY A 423 -17.01 -21.10 -19.01
N ASP A 424 -17.37 -20.40 -17.94
CA ASP A 424 -16.90 -19.05 -17.62
C ASP A 424 -15.64 -19.05 -16.73
N GLU A 425 -15.16 -17.88 -16.35
CA GLU A 425 -13.97 -17.73 -15.47
C GLU A 425 -14.18 -18.38 -14.09
N ASN A 426 -15.40 -18.32 -13.54
CA ASN A 426 -15.72 -18.92 -12.24
C ASN A 426 -15.72 -20.45 -12.34
N ASP A 427 -16.10 -21.02 -13.50
CA ASP A 427 -16.03 -22.45 -13.75
C ASP A 427 -14.57 -22.91 -13.87
N CYS A 428 -13.70 -22.11 -14.51
CA CYS A 428 -12.25 -22.36 -14.53
C CYS A 428 -11.65 -22.29 -13.13
N ALA A 429 -12.07 -21.31 -12.32
CA ALA A 429 -11.66 -21.19 -10.92
C ALA A 429 -12.05 -22.43 -10.12
N ALA A 430 -13.30 -22.86 -10.25
CA ALA A 430 -13.82 -24.06 -9.59
C ALA A 430 -13.07 -25.33 -10.02
N ALA A 431 -12.84 -25.53 -11.33
CA ALA A 431 -12.11 -26.70 -11.85
C ALA A 431 -10.67 -26.80 -11.32
N SER A 432 -10.11 -25.66 -10.90
CA SER A 432 -8.73 -25.56 -10.44
C SER A 432 -8.53 -25.86 -8.95
N LEU A 433 -9.62 -25.88 -8.15
CA LEU A 433 -9.53 -25.89 -6.68
C LEU A 433 -8.73 -27.04 -6.13
N ARG A 434 -9.00 -28.25 -6.54
CA ARG A 434 -8.34 -29.46 -6.03
C ARG A 434 -6.83 -29.41 -6.26
N ARG A 435 -6.38 -28.97 -7.43
CA ARG A 435 -4.95 -28.81 -7.75
C ARG A 435 -4.34 -27.64 -6.99
N LEU A 436 -5.08 -26.55 -6.87
CA LEU A 436 -4.64 -25.35 -6.21
C LEU A 436 -4.41 -25.57 -4.72
N PHE A 437 -5.38 -26.18 -4.01
CA PHE A 437 -5.20 -26.56 -2.60
C PHE A 437 -4.01 -27.48 -2.42
N ALA A 438 -3.86 -28.52 -3.28
CA ALA A 438 -2.72 -29.43 -3.18
C ALA A 438 -1.36 -28.71 -3.38
N ALA A 439 -1.30 -27.72 -4.27
CA ALA A 439 -0.08 -26.96 -4.52
C ALA A 439 0.22 -26.00 -3.36
N MET A 440 -0.80 -25.34 -2.80
CA MET A 440 -0.67 -24.40 -1.68
C MET A 440 -0.35 -25.13 -0.38
N ASP A 441 -1.02 -26.24 -0.07
CA ASP A 441 -0.74 -27.09 1.08
C ASP A 441 0.71 -27.56 1.10
N LYS A 442 1.21 -28.04 -0.06
CA LYS A 442 2.61 -28.41 -0.21
C LYS A 442 3.55 -27.24 0.12
N LYS A 443 3.21 -26.03 -0.31
CA LYS A 443 4.02 -24.84 -0.05
C LYS A 443 3.96 -24.40 1.40
N ILE A 444 2.80 -24.52 2.04
CA ILE A 444 2.58 -24.28 3.46
C ILE A 444 3.41 -25.27 4.29
N GLU A 445 3.45 -26.55 3.89
CA GLU A 445 4.28 -27.58 4.52
C GLU A 445 5.78 -27.26 4.40
N GLU A 446 6.25 -26.97 3.19
CA GLU A 446 7.64 -26.56 2.92
C GLU A 446 8.08 -25.34 3.76
N ASN A 447 7.13 -24.42 4.02
CA ASN A 447 7.36 -23.22 4.81
C ASN A 447 7.25 -23.46 6.33
N GLY A 448 6.75 -24.62 6.78
CA GLY A 448 6.46 -24.92 8.19
C GLY A 448 5.29 -24.11 8.76
N GLN A 449 4.32 -23.73 7.93
CA GLN A 449 3.19 -22.85 8.28
C GLN A 449 1.89 -23.61 8.60
N GLN A 450 1.91 -24.93 8.64
CA GLN A 450 0.72 -25.77 8.90
C GLN A 450 0.04 -25.42 10.21
N GLN A 451 0.81 -25.26 11.29
CA GLN A 451 0.26 -24.88 12.59
C GLN A 451 -0.41 -23.51 12.55
N LEU A 452 0.19 -22.55 11.85
CA LEU A 452 -0.39 -21.22 11.66
C LEU A 452 -1.75 -21.30 10.96
N LEU A 453 -1.85 -22.08 9.90
CA LEU A 453 -3.10 -22.22 9.14
C LEU A 453 -4.16 -22.99 9.95
N HIS A 454 -3.84 -24.20 10.39
CA HIS A 454 -4.84 -25.12 10.93
C HIS A 454 -5.20 -24.87 12.40
N ASP A 455 -4.27 -24.37 13.22
CA ASP A 455 -4.52 -24.13 14.66
C ASP A 455 -4.89 -22.68 14.96
N ILE A 456 -4.66 -21.74 14.02
CA ILE A 456 -4.90 -20.31 14.24
C ILE A 456 -5.86 -19.73 13.20
N GLU A 457 -5.50 -19.69 11.90
CA GLU A 457 -6.28 -18.92 10.92
C GLU A 457 -7.64 -19.56 10.61
N LEU A 458 -7.69 -20.85 10.33
CA LEU A 458 -8.95 -21.52 10.01
C LEU A 458 -9.95 -21.52 11.20
N PRO A 459 -9.55 -21.87 12.45
CA PRO A 459 -10.47 -21.83 13.58
C PRO A 459 -10.95 -20.42 13.91
N LEU A 460 -10.08 -19.41 13.71
CA LEU A 460 -10.42 -18.02 13.98
C LEU A 460 -11.57 -17.50 13.10
N ALA A 461 -11.70 -17.97 11.86
CA ALA A 461 -12.78 -17.56 10.96
C ALA A 461 -14.18 -17.82 11.58
N HIS A 462 -14.34 -18.93 12.29
CA HIS A 462 -15.59 -19.23 13.02
C HIS A 462 -15.83 -18.24 14.17
N VAL A 463 -14.80 -17.93 14.92
CA VAL A 463 -14.89 -16.96 16.04
C VAL A 463 -15.28 -15.58 15.52
N LEU A 464 -14.64 -15.13 14.45
CA LEU A 464 -14.94 -13.81 13.85
C LEU A 464 -16.34 -13.74 13.27
N SER A 465 -16.81 -14.80 12.60
CA SER A 465 -18.19 -14.90 12.13
C SER A 465 -19.19 -14.75 13.28
N SER A 466 -18.95 -15.45 14.41
CA SER A 466 -19.81 -15.35 15.59
C SER A 466 -19.82 -13.94 16.21
N MET A 467 -18.65 -13.27 16.25
CA MET A 467 -18.52 -11.90 16.75
C MET A 467 -19.27 -10.91 15.86
N GLU A 468 -19.11 -11.00 14.53
CA GLU A 468 -19.81 -10.16 13.56
C GLU A 468 -21.31 -10.29 13.66
N GLN A 469 -21.83 -11.50 13.80
CA GLN A 469 -23.27 -11.73 13.94
C GLN A 469 -23.81 -11.24 15.27
N THR A 470 -23.07 -11.44 16.35
CA THR A 470 -23.47 -10.94 17.68
C THR A 470 -23.48 -9.42 17.68
N GLY A 471 -22.45 -8.78 17.16
CA GLY A 471 -22.28 -7.32 17.19
C GLY A 471 -22.15 -6.74 18.59
N PHE A 472 -22.06 -5.43 18.71
CA PHE A 472 -21.90 -4.71 19.97
C PHE A 472 -23.13 -3.81 20.23
N ALA A 473 -23.79 -3.94 21.37
CA ALA A 473 -24.94 -3.12 21.73
C ALA A 473 -24.51 -1.68 22.04
N VAL A 474 -25.34 -0.72 21.61
CA VAL A 474 -25.02 0.70 21.78
C VAL A 474 -26.25 1.50 22.27
N ASP A 475 -25.97 2.54 23.04
CA ASP A 475 -26.94 3.55 23.44
C ASP A 475 -27.13 4.58 22.28
N ARG A 476 -28.11 4.32 21.43
CA ARG A 476 -28.44 5.17 20.27
C ARG A 476 -28.77 6.60 20.68
N ASP A 477 -29.58 6.78 21.72
CA ASP A 477 -30.04 8.11 22.15
C ASP A 477 -28.90 8.89 22.76
N GLY A 478 -28.04 8.21 23.55
CA GLY A 478 -26.83 8.82 24.11
C GLY A 478 -25.86 9.28 23.01
N ILE A 479 -25.63 8.48 21.95
CA ILE A 479 -24.80 8.88 20.79
C ILE A 479 -25.41 10.12 20.10
N ALA A 480 -26.72 10.14 19.88
CA ALA A 480 -27.40 11.24 19.22
C ALA A 480 -27.30 12.56 20.03
N GLU A 481 -27.52 12.49 21.33
CA GLU A 481 -27.42 13.65 22.20
C GLU A 481 -25.97 14.17 22.30
N PHE A 482 -24.99 13.26 22.41
CA PHE A 482 -23.58 13.62 22.40
C PHE A 482 -23.17 14.28 21.06
N GLY A 483 -23.65 13.75 19.93
CA GLY A 483 -23.44 14.37 18.63
C GLY A 483 -24.02 15.79 18.52
N LYS A 484 -25.18 16.04 19.15
CA LYS A 484 -25.78 17.37 19.23
C LYS A 484 -24.95 18.34 20.09
N GLN A 485 -24.46 17.88 21.26
CA GLN A 485 -23.57 18.67 22.11
C GLN A 485 -22.29 19.06 21.39
N LEU A 486 -21.64 18.09 20.71
CA LEU A 486 -20.47 18.36 19.86
C LEU A 486 -20.80 19.39 18.77
N GLY A 487 -21.97 19.27 18.14
CA GLY A 487 -22.43 20.20 17.12
C GLY A 487 -22.57 21.64 17.63
N GLY A 488 -23.08 21.83 18.84
CA GLY A 488 -23.12 23.14 19.49
C GLY A 488 -21.72 23.73 19.69
N ARG A 489 -20.81 22.97 20.28
CA ARG A 489 -19.42 23.42 20.48
C ARG A 489 -18.66 23.68 19.17
N ILE A 490 -18.85 22.84 18.14
CA ILE A 490 -18.29 23.08 16.82
C ILE A 490 -18.74 24.42 16.24
N ALA A 491 -20.03 24.77 16.36
CA ALA A 491 -20.54 26.02 15.85
C ALA A 491 -19.97 27.23 16.61
N GLU A 492 -19.81 27.13 17.95
CA GLU A 492 -19.14 28.16 18.73
C GLU A 492 -17.71 28.41 18.28
N ILE A 493 -16.89 27.32 18.18
CA ILE A 493 -15.48 27.40 17.76
C ILE A 493 -15.37 27.97 16.33
N GLU A 494 -16.28 27.62 15.46
CA GLU A 494 -16.30 28.12 14.08
C GLU A 494 -16.45 29.65 14.08
N GLN A 495 -17.34 30.19 14.90
CA GLN A 495 -17.50 31.64 15.07
C GLN A 495 -16.29 32.30 15.73
N GLU A 496 -15.68 31.65 16.73
CA GLU A 496 -14.43 32.10 17.35
C GLU A 496 -13.29 32.21 16.32
N ILE A 497 -13.14 31.20 15.47
CA ILE A 497 -12.14 31.21 14.39
C ILE A 497 -12.41 32.33 13.38
N TYR A 498 -13.67 32.52 12.95
CA TYR A 498 -14.01 33.59 12.00
C TYR A 498 -13.75 34.97 12.57
N ALA A 499 -14.05 35.17 13.86
CA ALA A 499 -13.73 36.43 14.55
C ALA A 499 -12.21 36.68 14.61
N LEU A 500 -11.41 35.66 14.88
CA LEU A 500 -9.94 35.76 14.94
C LEU A 500 -9.30 35.98 13.58
N VAL A 501 -9.84 35.40 12.52
CA VAL A 501 -9.34 35.54 11.13
C VAL A 501 -9.90 36.79 10.46
N GLY A 502 -11.11 37.23 10.84
CA GLY A 502 -11.79 38.43 10.37
C GLY A 502 -12.68 38.22 9.13
N TYR A 503 -12.96 36.98 8.75
CA TYR A 503 -13.93 36.63 7.71
C TYR A 503 -14.33 35.14 7.80
N GLU A 504 -15.47 34.79 7.20
CA GLU A 504 -15.98 33.42 7.10
C GLU A 504 -15.36 32.67 5.90
N PHE A 505 -15.01 31.41 6.11
CA PHE A 505 -14.46 30.54 5.09
C PHE A 505 -14.71 29.07 5.43
N ASN A 506 -14.53 28.17 4.46
CA ASN A 506 -14.71 26.74 4.72
C ASN A 506 -13.48 26.15 5.43
N LEU A 507 -13.61 25.88 6.73
CA LEU A 507 -12.58 25.27 7.59
C LEU A 507 -12.17 23.86 7.15
N ASN A 508 -13.05 23.15 6.44
CA ASN A 508 -12.77 21.84 5.86
C ASN A 508 -12.04 21.90 4.51
N SER A 509 -11.86 23.10 3.93
CA SER A 509 -11.08 23.30 2.72
C SER A 509 -9.61 23.57 3.04
N PRO A 510 -8.68 22.64 2.78
CA PRO A 510 -7.24 22.87 3.05
C PRO A 510 -6.69 24.12 2.36
N LYS A 511 -7.25 24.49 1.20
CA LYS A 511 -6.84 25.67 0.45
C LYS A 511 -7.25 26.96 1.19
N GLN A 512 -8.54 27.11 1.51
CA GLN A 512 -9.05 28.30 2.19
C GLN A 512 -8.43 28.45 3.59
N LEU A 513 -8.27 27.34 4.32
CA LEU A 513 -7.59 27.33 5.61
C LEU A 513 -6.11 27.74 5.46
N GLY A 514 -5.41 27.28 4.41
CA GLY A 514 -4.06 27.71 4.12
C GLY A 514 -3.95 29.20 3.83
N GLU A 515 -4.86 29.78 3.04
CA GLU A 515 -4.96 31.22 2.77
C GLU A 515 -5.20 32.00 4.07
N ALA A 516 -6.13 31.55 4.91
CA ALA A 516 -6.43 32.18 6.21
C ALA A 516 -5.21 32.22 7.13
N LEU A 517 -4.52 31.08 7.30
CA LEU A 517 -3.38 30.97 8.22
C LEU A 517 -2.12 31.69 7.72
N PHE A 518 -1.76 31.50 6.46
CA PHE A 518 -0.45 31.90 5.95
C PHE A 518 -0.47 33.24 5.17
N GLU A 519 -1.60 33.62 4.58
CA GLU A 519 -1.70 34.88 3.85
C GLU A 519 -2.36 35.98 4.72
N LYS A 520 -3.46 35.66 5.39
CA LYS A 520 -4.18 36.63 6.22
C LYS A 520 -3.52 36.83 7.59
N LEU A 521 -3.32 35.74 8.35
CA LEU A 521 -2.68 35.78 9.67
C LEU A 521 -1.15 35.83 9.62
N LYS A 522 -0.55 35.68 8.43
CA LYS A 522 0.91 35.76 8.18
C LYS A 522 1.74 34.81 9.06
N LEU A 523 1.20 33.65 9.40
CA LEU A 523 1.94 32.67 10.18
C LEU A 523 3.10 32.08 9.36
N PRO A 524 4.18 31.61 10.01
CA PRO A 524 5.33 31.08 9.29
C PRO A 524 4.99 29.76 8.57
N ALA A 525 5.03 29.76 7.24
CA ALA A 525 4.80 28.59 6.42
C ALA A 525 6.04 27.70 6.37
N ARG A 526 5.98 26.51 6.96
CA ARG A 526 7.11 25.55 6.98
C ARG A 526 7.15 24.64 5.73
N LYS A 527 5.99 24.40 5.10
CA LYS A 527 5.87 23.48 3.97
C LYS A 527 4.86 23.96 2.96
N LYS A 528 5.31 24.25 1.74
CA LYS A 528 4.42 24.45 0.59
C LYS A 528 4.23 23.13 -0.13
N THR A 529 2.98 22.81 -0.47
CA THR A 529 2.63 21.71 -1.36
C THR A 529 2.42 22.27 -2.77
N LYS A 530 2.33 21.41 -3.77
CA LYS A 530 2.02 21.85 -5.16
C LYS A 530 0.65 22.55 -5.30
N SER A 531 -0.25 22.30 -4.36
CA SER A 531 -1.61 22.85 -4.31
C SER A 531 -1.78 24.04 -3.33
N GLY A 532 -0.68 24.52 -2.72
CA GLY A 532 -0.72 25.60 -1.75
C GLY A 532 0.01 25.27 -0.45
N TYR A 533 -0.45 25.82 0.65
CA TYR A 533 0.14 25.57 1.97
C TYR A 533 -0.35 24.24 2.56
N SER A 534 0.54 23.48 3.20
CA SER A 534 0.13 22.31 3.98
C SER A 534 -0.55 22.78 5.28
N THR A 535 -1.71 22.20 5.55
CA THR A 535 -2.46 22.37 6.81
C THR A 535 -2.62 21.04 7.54
N ASP A 536 -1.67 20.10 7.36
CA ASP A 536 -1.69 18.83 8.08
C ASP A 536 -1.54 19.02 9.59
N ALA A 537 -1.90 18.01 10.38
CA ALA A 537 -1.88 18.08 11.83
C ALA A 537 -0.51 18.51 12.37
N GLN A 538 0.60 17.98 11.81
CA GLN A 538 1.95 18.31 12.26
C GLN A 538 2.31 19.78 12.02
N VAL A 539 1.85 20.36 10.90
CA VAL A 539 2.04 21.79 10.62
C VAL A 539 1.24 22.62 11.62
N LEU A 540 -0.03 22.29 11.85
CA LEU A 540 -0.87 23.03 12.81
C LEU A 540 -0.34 22.91 14.25
N GLU A 541 0.01 21.72 14.73
CA GLU A 541 0.63 21.51 16.05
C GLU A 541 1.89 22.37 16.25
N SER A 542 2.72 22.46 15.18
CA SER A 542 3.94 23.30 15.23
C SER A 542 3.64 24.81 15.34
N LEU A 543 2.41 25.22 15.03
CA LEU A 543 1.93 26.61 15.06
C LEU A 543 0.99 26.90 16.23
N GLU A 544 0.62 25.91 17.04
CA GLU A 544 -0.36 26.01 18.12
C GLU A 544 -0.11 27.20 19.07
N ASN A 545 1.17 27.41 19.46
CA ASN A 545 1.56 28.50 20.35
C ASN A 545 1.84 29.82 19.61
N LYS A 546 1.52 29.95 18.32
CA LYS A 546 1.77 31.14 17.53
C LYS A 546 0.55 32.03 17.37
N HIS A 547 -0.65 31.46 17.39
CA HIS A 547 -1.91 32.22 17.28
C HIS A 547 -3.09 31.43 17.87
N PRO A 548 -4.02 32.07 18.61
CA PRO A 548 -5.16 31.35 19.19
C PRO A 548 -6.00 30.57 18.18
N ALA A 549 -6.25 31.13 17.00
CA ALA A 549 -7.03 30.46 15.95
C ALA A 549 -6.48 29.09 15.58
N VAL A 550 -5.17 28.83 15.74
CA VAL A 550 -4.57 27.52 15.41
C VAL A 550 -5.03 26.45 16.40
N ARG A 551 -5.08 26.79 17.69
CA ARG A 551 -5.59 25.89 18.72
C ARG A 551 -7.07 25.60 18.49
N ASP A 552 -7.86 26.63 18.19
CA ASP A 552 -9.28 26.47 17.90
C ASP A 552 -9.53 25.63 16.65
N ILE A 553 -8.70 25.76 15.61
CA ILE A 553 -8.75 24.91 14.40
C ILE A 553 -8.41 23.45 14.73
N LEU A 554 -7.43 23.18 15.60
CA LEU A 554 -7.11 21.83 16.05
C LEU A 554 -8.26 21.20 16.84
N GLU A 555 -8.88 21.98 17.74
CA GLU A 555 -10.08 21.56 18.47
C GLU A 555 -11.26 21.32 17.52
N TYR A 556 -11.57 22.26 16.61
CA TYR A 556 -12.60 22.11 15.58
C TYR A 556 -12.45 20.82 14.79
N ARG A 557 -11.25 20.52 14.29
CA ARG A 557 -10.99 19.29 13.52
C ARG A 557 -11.20 18.03 14.36
N THR A 558 -10.77 18.06 15.61
CA THR A 558 -10.95 16.93 16.53
C THR A 558 -12.43 16.65 16.77
N LEU A 559 -13.21 17.70 17.11
CA LEU A 559 -14.65 17.59 17.37
C LEU A 559 -15.44 17.22 16.10
N SER A 560 -15.12 17.84 14.97
CA SER A 560 -15.77 17.55 13.68
C SER A 560 -15.56 16.10 13.24
N LYS A 561 -14.33 15.57 13.40
CA LYS A 561 -14.05 14.16 13.14
C LYS A 561 -14.80 13.25 14.11
N LEU A 562 -14.80 13.59 15.40
CA LEU A 562 -15.50 12.79 16.40
C LEU A 562 -17.00 12.73 16.11
N ARG A 563 -17.64 13.86 15.79
CA ARG A 563 -19.04 13.93 15.44
C ARG A 563 -19.34 13.17 14.15
N SER A 564 -18.65 13.50 13.04
CA SER A 564 -18.99 12.96 11.73
C SER A 564 -18.73 11.45 11.62
N THR A 565 -17.63 10.95 12.22
CA THR A 565 -17.24 9.53 12.13
C THR A 565 -17.92 8.69 13.20
N TYR A 566 -17.91 9.15 14.47
CA TYR A 566 -18.32 8.32 15.61
C TYR A 566 -19.72 8.63 16.14
N CYS A 567 -20.34 9.78 15.79
CA CYS A 567 -21.75 9.99 16.09
C CYS A 567 -22.59 9.76 14.84
N ASP A 568 -22.48 10.63 13.84
CA ASP A 568 -23.31 10.59 12.62
C ASP A 568 -23.06 9.30 11.80
N GLY A 569 -21.81 8.79 11.80
CA GLY A 569 -21.43 7.56 11.12
C GLY A 569 -22.00 6.32 11.79
N LEU A 570 -21.85 6.19 13.12
CA LEU A 570 -22.35 5.03 13.86
C LEU A 570 -23.88 4.95 13.87
N LEU A 571 -24.57 6.09 14.03
CA LEU A 571 -26.05 6.13 14.03
C LEU A 571 -26.67 5.53 12.76
N LYS A 572 -25.96 5.54 11.62
CA LYS A 572 -26.44 5.01 10.33
C LYS A 572 -26.35 3.50 10.23
N VAL A 573 -25.48 2.89 11.03
CA VAL A 573 -25.16 1.45 10.95
C VAL A 573 -25.65 0.66 12.17
N ILE A 574 -26.40 1.31 13.07
CA ILE A 574 -27.08 0.60 14.17
C ILE A 574 -28.22 -0.23 13.60
N GLY A 575 -28.17 -1.54 13.84
CA GLY A 575 -29.25 -2.44 13.46
C GLY A 575 -30.56 -2.21 14.23
N GLU A 576 -31.63 -2.83 13.80
CA GLU A 576 -32.93 -2.76 14.45
C GLU A 576 -32.91 -3.29 15.89
N ASP A 577 -31.99 -4.19 16.18
CA ASP A 577 -31.74 -4.78 17.51
C ASP A 577 -30.86 -3.88 18.41
N GLY A 578 -30.51 -2.67 17.97
CA GLY A 578 -29.68 -1.74 18.73
C GLY A 578 -28.19 -2.12 18.78
N ARG A 579 -27.72 -2.97 17.86
CA ARG A 579 -26.32 -3.41 17.82
C ARG A 579 -25.59 -2.91 16.58
N ILE A 580 -24.31 -2.67 16.70
CA ILE A 580 -23.42 -2.37 15.59
C ILE A 580 -22.64 -3.64 15.23
N ARG A 581 -22.62 -3.96 13.97
CA ARG A 581 -21.86 -5.07 13.39
C ARG A 581 -20.75 -4.51 12.51
N SER A 582 -19.52 -4.92 12.81
CA SER A 582 -18.33 -4.49 12.05
C SER A 582 -17.78 -5.70 11.32
N THR A 583 -17.29 -5.52 10.11
CA THR A 583 -16.56 -6.57 9.40
C THR A 583 -15.16 -6.72 9.98
N LEU A 584 -14.79 -7.92 10.38
CA LEU A 584 -13.49 -8.26 10.96
C LEU A 584 -12.65 -9.03 9.92
N ASN A 585 -11.64 -8.36 9.36
CA ASN A 585 -10.85 -8.90 8.26
C ASN A 585 -9.56 -9.56 8.77
N GLN A 586 -9.34 -10.82 8.34
CA GLN A 586 -8.12 -11.57 8.67
C GLN A 586 -6.97 -11.31 7.69
N THR A 587 -7.26 -10.97 6.45
CA THR A 587 -6.32 -10.97 5.32
C THR A 587 -5.77 -9.60 4.92
N GLU A 588 -6.20 -8.51 5.58
CA GLU A 588 -5.80 -7.15 5.19
C GLU A 588 -4.44 -6.69 5.73
N THR A 589 -4.07 -7.10 6.94
CA THR A 589 -2.86 -6.59 7.58
C THR A 589 -1.65 -7.48 7.30
N ARG A 590 -0.51 -6.87 7.05
CA ARG A 590 0.74 -7.60 6.78
C ARG A 590 1.40 -8.19 8.03
N THR A 591 0.86 -7.93 9.22
CA THR A 591 1.42 -8.37 10.50
C THR A 591 0.61 -9.48 11.17
N GLY A 592 -0.50 -9.90 10.59
CA GLY A 592 -1.41 -10.86 11.20
C GLY A 592 -2.47 -10.26 12.11
N ARG A 593 -2.45 -8.94 12.34
CA ARG A 593 -3.51 -8.27 13.12
C ARG A 593 -4.84 -8.34 12.37
N ILE A 594 -5.93 -8.44 13.10
CA ILE A 594 -7.29 -8.31 12.57
C ILE A 594 -7.54 -6.83 12.31
N SER A 595 -8.17 -6.48 11.20
CA SER A 595 -8.69 -5.13 10.95
C SER A 595 -10.20 -5.10 11.05
N SER A 596 -10.76 -3.93 11.36
CA SER A 596 -12.20 -3.71 11.52
C SER A 596 -12.63 -2.64 10.51
N THR A 597 -13.68 -2.94 9.73
CA THR A 597 -14.24 -2.02 8.72
C THR A 597 -15.76 -1.99 8.82
N GLU A 598 -16.36 -0.94 8.33
CA GLU A 598 -17.81 -0.76 8.15
C GLU A 598 -18.70 -1.04 9.38
N PRO A 599 -18.47 -0.38 10.53
CA PRO A 599 -17.51 0.68 10.84
C PRO A 599 -16.23 0.18 11.47
N ASN A 600 -15.15 0.98 11.42
CA ASN A 600 -13.92 0.64 12.15
C ASN A 600 -14.05 0.97 13.64
N LEU A 601 -14.38 -0.03 14.45
CA LEU A 601 -14.52 0.12 15.89
C LEU A 601 -13.18 0.10 16.65
N GLN A 602 -12.11 -0.44 16.04
CA GLN A 602 -10.78 -0.48 16.66
C GLN A 602 -10.10 0.91 16.73
N ASN A 603 -10.60 1.88 15.96
CA ASN A 603 -10.07 3.24 15.91
C ASN A 603 -10.82 4.26 16.77
N ILE A 604 -11.72 3.83 17.66
CA ILE A 604 -12.40 4.74 18.61
C ILE A 604 -11.32 5.34 19.52
N PRO A 605 -11.24 6.71 19.60
CA PRO A 605 -10.13 7.36 20.29
C PRO A 605 -10.10 7.05 21.78
N VAL A 606 -8.92 6.65 22.28
CA VAL A 606 -8.71 6.32 23.72
C VAL A 606 -7.88 7.35 24.46
N ARG A 607 -7.10 8.18 23.73
CA ARG A 607 -6.14 9.11 24.36
C ARG A 607 -6.78 10.43 24.78
N SER A 608 -7.78 10.90 24.04
CA SER A 608 -8.47 12.15 24.37
C SER A 608 -9.63 11.90 25.35
N PRO A 609 -9.91 12.83 26.28
CA PRO A 609 -11.05 12.71 27.20
C PRO A 609 -12.38 12.51 26.46
N LEU A 610 -12.66 13.32 25.44
CA LEU A 610 -13.88 13.23 24.62
C LEU A 610 -13.96 11.91 23.83
N GLY A 611 -12.82 11.38 23.36
CA GLY A 611 -12.78 10.09 22.70
C GLY A 611 -13.14 8.94 23.66
N ARG A 612 -12.69 9.03 24.92
CA ARG A 612 -13.07 8.06 25.96
C ARG A 612 -14.56 8.11 26.30
N GLU A 613 -15.19 9.32 26.26
CA GLU A 613 -16.64 9.45 26.45
C GLU A 613 -17.44 8.60 25.44
N MET A 614 -16.96 8.43 24.20
CA MET A 614 -17.61 7.59 23.20
C MET A 614 -17.80 6.12 23.67
N ARG A 615 -16.89 5.62 24.51
CA ARG A 615 -16.99 4.25 25.03
C ARG A 615 -18.12 4.06 26.03
N LYS A 616 -18.70 5.13 26.57
CA LYS A 616 -19.88 5.09 27.47
C LYS A 616 -21.14 4.66 26.71
N PHE A 617 -21.16 4.85 25.40
CA PHE A 617 -22.30 4.50 24.56
C PHE A 617 -22.26 3.08 24.02
N PHE A 618 -21.16 2.36 24.23
CA PHE A 618 -21.06 0.93 23.99
C PHE A 618 -21.42 0.21 25.28
N VAL A 619 -22.57 -0.44 25.28
CA VAL A 619 -23.22 -0.92 26.51
C VAL A 619 -23.46 -2.43 26.45
N ALA A 620 -23.57 -3.06 27.60
CA ALA A 620 -24.12 -4.41 27.69
C ALA A 620 -25.65 -4.34 27.57
N ARG A 621 -26.29 -5.35 26.96
CA ARG A 621 -27.75 -5.49 26.95
C ARG A 621 -28.28 -5.65 28.38
N ASP A 622 -29.61 -5.50 28.57
CA ASP A 622 -30.21 -5.60 29.89
C ASP A 622 -30.02 -6.95 30.54
N GLY A 623 -29.63 -6.95 31.83
CA GLY A 623 -29.29 -8.16 32.58
C GLY A 623 -27.89 -8.73 32.28
N TYR A 624 -27.06 -8.00 31.49
CA TYR A 624 -25.70 -8.40 31.14
C TYR A 624 -24.68 -7.33 31.57
N VAL A 625 -23.43 -7.74 31.59
CA VAL A 625 -22.26 -6.88 31.82
C VAL A 625 -21.21 -7.13 30.73
N LEU A 626 -20.38 -6.15 30.46
CA LEU A 626 -19.16 -6.32 29.68
C LEU A 626 -18.04 -6.79 30.60
N VAL A 627 -17.32 -7.80 30.19
CA VAL A 627 -16.08 -8.24 30.82
C VAL A 627 -14.96 -7.99 29.82
N ASP A 628 -14.05 -7.10 30.19
CA ASP A 628 -12.92 -6.65 29.40
C ASP A 628 -11.64 -7.24 29.97
N ALA A 629 -10.83 -7.86 29.13
CA ALA A 629 -9.52 -8.39 29.51
C ALA A 629 -8.45 -7.88 28.56
N ASP A 630 -7.44 -7.20 29.11
CA ASP A 630 -6.36 -6.55 28.35
C ASP A 630 -5.00 -7.16 28.70
N TYR A 631 -4.21 -7.54 27.71
CA TYR A 631 -2.87 -8.02 27.98
C TYR A 631 -1.94 -6.92 28.49
N SER A 632 -1.32 -7.16 29.61
CA SER A 632 -0.33 -6.25 30.15
C SER A 632 0.99 -6.35 29.37
N GLN A 633 1.24 -5.40 28.50
CA GLN A 633 2.51 -5.20 27.77
C GLN A 633 2.96 -6.41 26.94
N ILE A 634 2.05 -7.04 26.20
CA ILE A 634 2.32 -8.27 25.44
C ILE A 634 3.52 -8.16 24.51
N GLU A 635 3.67 -7.03 23.75
CA GLU A 635 4.79 -6.85 22.81
C GLU A 635 6.16 -6.85 23.53
N LEU A 636 6.25 -6.27 24.74
CA LEU A 636 7.50 -6.28 25.52
C LEU A 636 7.77 -7.67 26.12
N ARG A 637 6.75 -8.42 26.48
CA ARG A 637 6.88 -9.82 26.95
C ARG A 637 7.34 -10.74 25.82
N VAL A 638 6.79 -10.55 24.62
CA VAL A 638 7.23 -11.24 23.41
C VAL A 638 8.68 -10.86 23.09
N LEU A 639 9.06 -9.58 23.17
CA LEU A 639 10.44 -9.14 22.97
C LEU A 639 11.40 -9.78 23.99
N ALA A 640 11.03 -9.82 25.27
CA ALA A 640 11.84 -10.47 26.31
C ALA A 640 12.07 -11.96 25.98
N HIS A 641 11.03 -12.66 25.53
CA HIS A 641 11.12 -14.07 25.16
C HIS A 641 12.03 -14.30 23.94
N ILE A 642 11.77 -13.59 22.81
CA ILE A 642 12.51 -13.83 21.56
C ILE A 642 13.96 -13.34 21.64
N SER A 643 14.23 -12.24 22.35
CA SER A 643 15.60 -11.77 22.56
C SER A 643 16.39 -12.60 23.57
N GLY A 644 15.70 -13.35 24.45
CA GLY A 644 16.32 -14.07 25.56
C GLY A 644 17.03 -13.16 26.56
N ASP A 645 16.67 -11.87 26.60
CA ASP A 645 17.32 -10.89 27.49
C ASP A 645 17.05 -11.20 28.95
N ARG A 646 18.13 -11.48 29.69
CA ARG A 646 18.05 -11.95 31.09
C ARG A 646 17.47 -10.87 32.02
N ASN A 647 17.84 -9.61 31.82
CA ASN A 647 17.38 -8.51 32.67
C ASN A 647 15.88 -8.25 32.44
N MET A 648 15.45 -8.27 31.19
CA MET A 648 14.05 -8.08 30.83
C MET A 648 13.18 -9.26 31.32
N ILE A 649 13.62 -10.51 31.12
CA ILE A 649 12.93 -11.70 31.61
C ILE A 649 12.81 -11.68 33.15
N LYS A 650 13.91 -11.30 33.85
CA LYS A 650 13.88 -11.19 35.29
C LYS A 650 12.92 -10.11 35.76
N ALA A 651 12.91 -8.93 35.15
CA ALA A 651 12.01 -7.84 35.52
C ALA A 651 10.53 -8.26 35.42
N PHE A 652 10.15 -8.99 34.38
CA PHE A 652 8.78 -9.50 34.23
C PHE A 652 8.45 -10.62 35.22
N ASN A 653 9.36 -11.56 35.45
CA ASN A 653 9.13 -12.66 36.40
C ASN A 653 9.09 -12.19 37.84
N ASP A 654 9.80 -11.11 38.19
CA ASP A 654 9.75 -10.49 39.51
C ASP A 654 8.54 -9.54 39.69
N ASN A 655 7.63 -9.47 38.68
CA ASN A 655 6.47 -8.56 38.64
C ASN A 655 6.85 -7.09 38.89
N THR A 656 8.03 -6.67 38.47
CA THR A 656 8.45 -5.26 38.55
C THR A 656 7.94 -4.47 37.38
N ASP A 657 7.59 -3.19 37.59
CA ASP A 657 7.18 -2.30 36.49
C ASP A 657 8.36 -2.03 35.55
N ILE A 658 8.35 -2.67 34.38
CA ILE A 658 9.41 -2.58 33.38
C ILE A 658 9.72 -1.12 32.98
N HIS A 659 8.74 -0.23 32.98
CA HIS A 659 8.96 1.17 32.68
C HIS A 659 9.71 1.91 33.78
N THR A 660 9.48 1.56 35.05
CA THR A 660 10.24 2.06 36.20
C THR A 660 11.65 1.50 36.22
N VAL A 661 11.82 0.20 35.93
CA VAL A 661 13.16 -0.41 35.78
C VAL A 661 13.95 0.28 34.67
N THR A 662 13.35 0.41 33.49
CA THR A 662 14.00 1.11 32.37
C THR A 662 14.34 2.57 32.72
N ALA A 663 13.44 3.29 33.41
CA ALA A 663 13.72 4.66 33.85
C ALA A 663 14.89 4.72 34.83
N SER A 664 14.92 3.81 35.80
CA SER A 664 16.02 3.69 36.77
C SER A 664 17.38 3.56 36.08
N GLU A 665 17.46 2.68 35.10
CA GLU A 665 18.71 2.39 34.38
C GLU A 665 19.08 3.49 33.36
N VAL A 666 18.10 4.01 32.64
CA VAL A 666 18.35 5.05 31.60
C VAL A 666 18.73 6.39 32.22
N PHE A 667 18.15 6.71 33.39
CA PHE A 667 18.43 7.96 34.10
C PHE A 667 19.45 7.83 35.24
N ASP A 668 20.01 6.63 35.43
CA ASP A 668 20.96 6.32 36.54
C ASP A 668 20.44 6.76 37.92
N MET A 669 19.21 6.35 38.24
CA MET A 669 18.47 6.76 39.44
C MET A 669 17.90 5.53 40.14
N PRO A 670 17.93 5.48 41.50
CA PRO A 670 17.24 4.42 42.23
C PRO A 670 15.74 4.34 41.86
N PRO A 671 15.14 3.13 41.78
CA PRO A 671 13.72 2.98 41.40
C PRO A 671 12.73 3.85 42.20
N GLN A 672 13.03 4.08 43.49
CA GLN A 672 12.20 4.87 44.41
C GLN A 672 12.20 6.37 44.10
N LEU A 673 13.20 6.85 43.34
CA LEU A 673 13.35 8.23 42.93
C LEU A 673 12.88 8.50 41.49
N VAL A 674 12.40 7.47 40.79
CA VAL A 674 11.86 7.61 39.43
C VAL A 674 10.54 8.42 39.47
N THR A 675 10.57 9.58 38.85
CA THR A 675 9.39 10.44 38.75
C THR A 675 8.40 9.94 37.69
N PRO A 676 7.10 10.31 37.76
CA PRO A 676 6.12 9.98 36.71
C PRO A 676 6.54 10.41 35.30
N ILE A 677 7.23 11.55 35.17
CA ILE A 677 7.76 12.03 33.89
C ILE A 677 8.87 11.12 33.37
N MET A 678 9.80 10.71 34.22
CA MET A 678 10.88 9.79 33.83
C MET A 678 10.30 8.42 33.41
N ARG A 679 9.34 7.89 34.18
CA ARG A 679 8.63 6.67 33.83
C ARG A 679 7.88 6.78 32.48
N SER A 680 7.23 7.92 32.23
CA SER A 680 6.56 8.18 30.96
C SER A 680 7.54 8.24 29.77
N ARG A 681 8.71 8.86 29.95
CA ARG A 681 9.78 8.90 28.94
C ARG A 681 10.34 7.51 28.68
N ALA A 682 10.60 6.73 29.73
CA ALA A 682 11.04 5.34 29.60
C ALA A 682 10.00 4.46 28.90
N LYS A 683 8.71 4.68 29.17
CA LYS A 683 7.62 4.04 28.41
C LYS A 683 7.72 4.33 26.91
N ALA A 684 7.97 5.58 26.53
CA ALA A 684 8.16 5.94 25.12
C ALA A 684 9.43 5.31 24.51
N VAL A 685 10.51 5.16 25.29
CA VAL A 685 11.73 4.46 24.87
C VAL A 685 11.44 2.97 24.67
N ASN A 686 10.80 2.29 25.62
CA ASN A 686 10.46 0.87 25.54
C ASN A 686 9.66 0.56 24.27
N PHE A 687 8.57 1.30 24.03
CA PHE A 687 7.76 1.12 22.81
C PHE A 687 8.50 1.57 21.54
N GLY A 688 9.25 2.67 21.64
CA GLY A 688 10.04 3.18 20.53
C GLY A 688 11.04 2.16 20.01
N ILE A 689 11.73 1.43 20.89
CA ILE A 689 12.68 0.37 20.51
C ILE A 689 11.97 -0.76 19.78
N VAL A 690 10.82 -1.23 20.28
CA VAL A 690 9.99 -2.26 19.59
C VAL A 690 9.64 -1.82 18.16
N TYR A 691 9.30 -0.55 17.96
CA TYR A 691 8.97 0.00 16.64
C TYR A 691 10.18 0.49 15.82
N GLY A 692 11.39 0.29 16.31
CA GLY A 692 12.62 0.72 15.63
C GLY A 692 12.74 2.23 15.47
N ILE A 693 12.31 3.00 16.48
CA ILE A 693 12.36 4.46 16.48
C ILE A 693 13.80 4.97 16.47
N GLY A 694 14.07 5.99 15.65
CA GLY A 694 15.37 6.70 15.69
C GLY A 694 15.37 7.86 16.69
N ALA A 695 16.56 8.30 17.11
CA ALA A 695 16.75 9.40 18.07
C ALA A 695 16.02 10.70 17.72
N PHE A 696 15.87 11.01 16.42
CA PHE A 696 15.13 12.20 15.96
C PHE A 696 13.63 12.14 16.30
N SER A 697 12.99 11.01 16.03
CA SER A 697 11.56 10.83 16.31
C SER A 697 11.32 10.72 17.81
N LEU A 698 12.16 9.96 18.54
CA LEU A 698 12.06 9.85 20.00
C LEU A 698 12.20 11.21 20.68
N ALA A 699 13.18 12.02 20.25
CA ALA A 699 13.41 13.38 20.79
C ALA A 699 12.14 14.26 20.68
N LYS A 700 11.45 14.16 19.54
CA LYS A 700 10.20 14.88 19.32
C LYS A 700 9.06 14.37 20.24
N ASP A 701 8.95 13.06 20.40
CA ASP A 701 7.87 12.43 21.17
C ASP A 701 7.95 12.72 22.67
N ILE A 702 9.17 12.77 23.22
CA ILE A 702 9.37 13.00 24.67
C ILE A 702 9.85 14.41 25.02
N GLY A 703 9.97 15.29 24.03
CA GLY A 703 10.29 16.70 24.24
C GLY A 703 11.73 16.95 24.76
N VAL A 704 12.72 16.20 24.23
CA VAL A 704 14.15 16.36 24.59
C VAL A 704 14.99 16.65 23.36
N SER A 705 16.30 16.93 23.56
CA SER A 705 17.22 17.07 22.45
C SER A 705 17.50 15.73 21.77
N ARG A 706 17.94 15.77 20.50
CA ARG A 706 18.33 14.57 19.77
C ARG A 706 19.47 13.81 20.46
N SER A 707 20.43 14.53 21.07
CA SER A 707 21.55 13.92 21.79
C SER A 707 21.08 13.14 23.02
N GLU A 708 20.17 13.73 23.81
CA GLU A 708 19.57 13.05 24.97
C GLU A 708 18.77 11.81 24.56
N ALA A 709 17.97 11.91 23.49
CA ALA A 709 17.22 10.77 22.97
C ALA A 709 18.16 9.64 22.49
N ASP A 710 19.29 9.97 21.88
CA ASP A 710 20.31 8.99 21.47
C ASP A 710 20.97 8.33 22.68
N GLU A 711 21.25 9.10 23.75
CA GLU A 711 21.76 8.57 25.02
C GLU A 711 20.76 7.62 25.69
N TYR A 712 19.47 7.93 25.66
CA TYR A 712 18.43 7.05 26.18
C TYR A 712 18.34 5.73 25.42
N ILE A 713 18.40 5.76 24.08
CA ILE A 713 18.42 4.55 23.25
C ILE A 713 19.67 3.71 23.57
N LYS A 714 20.84 4.33 23.63
CA LYS A 714 22.11 3.65 23.96
C LYS A 714 22.14 3.10 25.38
N GLY A 715 21.60 3.81 26.35
CA GLY A 715 21.44 3.36 27.73
C GLY A 715 20.55 2.12 27.82
N TYR A 716 19.42 2.18 27.15
CA TYR A 716 18.49 1.06 27.04
C TYR A 716 19.16 -0.20 26.46
N LEU A 717 19.79 -0.08 25.28
CA LEU A 717 20.42 -1.21 24.60
C LEU A 717 21.64 -1.77 25.37
N ARG A 718 22.36 -0.93 26.13
CA ARG A 718 23.41 -1.41 27.05
C ARG A 718 22.86 -2.25 28.21
N HIS A 719 21.72 -1.82 28.80
CA HIS A 719 21.10 -2.54 29.90
C HIS A 719 20.45 -3.84 29.42
N TYR A 720 19.78 -3.78 28.26
CA TYR A 720 19.13 -4.92 27.60
C TYR A 720 19.95 -5.41 26.40
N SER A 721 21.15 -5.94 26.70
CA SER A 721 22.10 -6.38 25.67
C SER A 721 21.62 -7.52 24.79
N GLY A 722 20.71 -8.37 25.32
CA GLY A 722 20.03 -9.41 24.53
C GLY A 722 19.11 -8.81 23.49
N VAL A 723 18.42 -7.71 23.81
CA VAL A 723 17.59 -6.97 22.85
C VAL A 723 18.44 -6.34 21.75
N ASP A 724 19.58 -5.71 22.12
CA ASP A 724 20.49 -5.13 21.14
C ASP A 724 20.98 -6.18 20.12
N LYS A 725 21.45 -7.32 20.63
CA LYS A 725 21.85 -8.45 19.78
C LYS A 725 20.72 -8.91 18.87
N TYR A 726 19.53 -9.11 19.41
CA TYR A 726 18.36 -9.55 18.65
C TYR A 726 18.04 -8.55 17.52
N MET A 727 18.06 -7.24 17.79
CA MET A 727 17.76 -6.20 16.81
C MET A 727 18.75 -6.17 15.63
N HIS A 728 19.98 -6.64 15.83
CA HIS A 728 20.95 -6.84 14.74
C HIS A 728 20.72 -8.16 14.02
N ASP A 729 20.63 -9.26 14.78
CA ASP A 729 20.54 -10.61 14.21
C ASP A 729 19.29 -10.81 13.35
N VAL A 730 18.13 -10.25 13.75
CA VAL A 730 16.89 -10.34 13.00
C VAL A 730 16.96 -9.64 11.65
N VAL A 731 17.66 -8.52 11.56
CA VAL A 731 17.85 -7.79 10.29
C VAL A 731 18.77 -8.57 9.36
N GLU A 732 19.88 -9.12 9.88
CA GLU A 732 20.81 -9.92 9.07
C GLU A 732 20.17 -11.23 8.60
N LYS A 733 19.38 -11.87 9.47
CA LYS A 733 18.56 -13.03 9.07
C LYS A 733 17.57 -12.64 7.96
N ALA A 734 16.82 -11.56 8.13
CA ALA A 734 15.84 -11.12 7.13
C ALA A 734 16.48 -10.73 5.79
N LYS A 735 17.70 -10.15 5.79
CA LYS A 735 18.48 -9.89 4.55
C LYS A 735 18.85 -11.17 3.83
N LYS A 736 19.19 -12.22 4.57
CA LYS A 736 19.57 -13.52 4.01
C LYS A 736 18.36 -14.30 3.49
N ASP A 737 17.28 -14.33 4.26
CA ASP A 737 16.12 -15.17 4.00
C ASP A 737 15.09 -14.47 3.09
N GLY A 738 15.18 -13.14 2.95
CA GLY A 738 14.25 -12.31 2.17
C GLY A 738 12.94 -11.96 2.92
N TYR A 739 12.75 -12.46 4.15
CA TYR A 739 11.55 -12.23 4.95
C TYR A 739 11.86 -12.13 6.46
N ALA A 740 10.91 -11.54 7.21
CA ALA A 740 10.85 -11.66 8.67
C ALA A 740 9.72 -12.63 9.05
N GLU A 741 9.89 -13.35 10.18
CA GLU A 741 9.03 -14.45 10.58
C GLU A 741 8.66 -14.36 12.07
N THR A 742 7.41 -14.70 12.43
CA THR A 742 6.95 -14.81 13.83
C THR A 742 7.31 -16.16 14.43
N MET A 743 7.05 -16.34 15.73
CA MET A 743 7.18 -17.63 16.42
C MET A 743 6.28 -18.74 15.83
N PHE A 744 5.24 -18.36 15.09
CA PHE A 744 4.27 -19.28 14.46
C PHE A 744 4.47 -19.39 12.95
N ALA A 745 5.68 -19.07 12.45
CA ALA A 745 6.04 -19.14 11.04
C ALA A 745 5.23 -18.20 10.11
N ARG A 746 4.56 -17.18 10.65
CA ARG A 746 3.97 -16.12 9.82
C ARG A 746 5.07 -15.30 9.19
N ARG A 747 5.09 -15.20 7.87
CA ARG A 747 6.15 -14.52 7.12
C ARG A 747 5.67 -13.18 6.57
N ARG A 748 6.62 -12.25 6.50
CA ARG A 748 6.49 -11.01 5.73
C ARG A 748 7.72 -10.83 4.89
N TYR A 749 7.56 -10.88 3.58
CA TYR A 749 8.65 -10.65 2.63
C TYR A 749 9.09 -9.19 2.64
N LEU A 750 10.41 -8.95 2.58
CA LEU A 750 11.04 -7.64 2.79
C LEU A 750 12.02 -7.28 1.66
N PRO A 751 11.54 -7.12 0.44
CA PRO A 751 12.38 -6.70 -0.68
C PRO A 751 13.02 -5.32 -0.46
N GLU A 752 12.47 -4.51 0.43
CA GLU A 752 13.01 -3.21 0.81
C GLU A 752 14.43 -3.30 1.39
N LEU A 753 14.81 -4.43 1.98
CA LEU A 753 16.14 -4.63 2.59
C LEU A 753 17.28 -4.60 1.56
N THR A 754 17.00 -4.94 0.30
CA THR A 754 17.98 -4.94 -0.79
C THR A 754 17.94 -3.67 -1.64
N ALA A 755 17.02 -2.73 -1.35
CA ALA A 755 16.86 -1.51 -2.12
C ALA A 755 18.11 -0.61 -2.05
N SER A 756 18.47 0.03 -3.17
CA SER A 756 19.58 0.99 -3.23
C SER A 756 19.30 2.28 -2.45
N ASN A 757 18.01 2.64 -2.33
CA ASN A 757 17.58 3.81 -1.55
C ASN A 757 17.72 3.57 -0.05
N ALA A 758 18.57 4.37 0.61
CA ALA A 758 18.82 4.26 2.04
C ALA A 758 17.57 4.42 2.92
N ASN A 759 16.60 5.26 2.53
CA ASN A 759 15.34 5.43 3.28
C ASN A 759 14.46 4.19 3.18
N THR A 760 14.39 3.58 1.99
CA THR A 760 13.66 2.33 1.76
C THR A 760 14.29 1.18 2.53
N ARG A 761 15.62 1.04 2.51
CA ARG A 761 16.33 0.04 3.34
C ARG A 761 16.08 0.25 4.83
N ALA A 762 16.21 1.48 5.32
CA ALA A 762 15.92 1.79 6.71
C ALA A 762 14.48 1.50 7.12
N PHE A 763 13.52 1.65 6.20
CA PHE A 763 12.14 1.21 6.40
C PHE A 763 12.06 -0.32 6.50
N GLY A 764 12.68 -1.06 5.58
CA GLY A 764 12.74 -2.53 5.62
C GLY A 764 13.37 -3.06 6.92
N GLU A 765 14.45 -2.45 7.40
CA GLU A 765 15.09 -2.81 8.66
C GLU A 765 14.19 -2.58 9.89
N ARG A 766 13.42 -1.48 9.91
CA ARG A 766 12.43 -1.26 10.97
C ARG A 766 11.34 -2.31 10.95
N VAL A 767 10.85 -2.67 9.77
CA VAL A 767 9.85 -3.71 9.61
C VAL A 767 10.39 -5.07 10.04
N ALA A 768 11.63 -5.41 9.68
CA ALA A 768 12.28 -6.66 10.07
C ALA A 768 12.39 -6.81 11.60
N ARG A 769 12.66 -5.72 12.33
CA ARG A 769 12.71 -5.71 13.80
C ARG A 769 11.33 -5.85 14.45
N ASN A 770 10.35 -5.15 13.91
CA ASN A 770 9.01 -5.05 14.50
C ASN A 770 8.11 -6.27 14.19
N MET A 771 8.17 -6.80 12.96
CA MET A 771 7.25 -7.83 12.48
C MET A 771 7.24 -9.10 13.35
N PRO A 772 8.37 -9.68 13.79
CA PRO A 772 8.35 -10.87 14.65
C PRO A 772 7.68 -10.62 16.01
N ILE A 773 7.82 -9.41 16.57
CA ILE A 773 7.24 -9.03 17.86
C ILE A 773 5.75 -8.80 17.71
N GLN A 774 5.36 -7.89 16.83
CA GLN A 774 3.96 -7.51 16.64
C GLN A 774 3.12 -8.65 16.07
N GLY A 775 3.68 -9.40 15.11
CA GLY A 775 2.99 -10.53 14.53
C GLY A 775 2.81 -11.68 15.53
N THR A 776 3.82 -11.98 16.35
CA THR A 776 3.68 -12.99 17.40
C THR A 776 2.65 -12.56 18.45
N ALA A 777 2.60 -11.28 18.84
CA ALA A 777 1.56 -10.77 19.73
C ALA A 777 0.16 -10.92 19.11
N ALA A 778 0.01 -10.66 17.83
CA ALA A 778 -1.26 -10.86 17.11
C ALA A 778 -1.66 -12.35 17.08
N ASP A 779 -0.71 -13.26 16.83
CA ASP A 779 -0.97 -14.70 16.84
C ASP A 779 -1.39 -15.20 18.24
N ILE A 780 -0.77 -14.69 19.31
CA ILE A 780 -1.15 -15.01 20.69
C ILE A 780 -2.59 -14.58 20.99
N ILE A 781 -2.98 -13.36 20.57
CA ILE A 781 -4.35 -12.87 20.76
C ILE A 781 -5.35 -13.75 19.99
N LYS A 782 -5.04 -14.15 18.77
CA LYS A 782 -5.87 -15.05 17.97
C LYS A 782 -6.07 -16.40 18.67
N ILE A 783 -5.00 -16.97 19.22
CA ILE A 783 -5.07 -18.21 20.01
C ILE A 783 -5.95 -18.01 21.25
N ALA A 784 -5.81 -16.89 21.95
CA ALA A 784 -6.64 -16.57 23.11
C ALA A 784 -8.13 -16.46 22.72
N MET A 785 -8.44 -15.78 21.59
CA MET A 785 -9.81 -15.67 21.07
C MET A 785 -10.43 -17.04 20.80
N ILE A 786 -9.70 -17.92 20.12
CA ILE A 786 -10.16 -19.28 19.81
C ILE A 786 -10.45 -20.05 21.12
N ARG A 787 -9.51 -20.04 22.06
CA ARG A 787 -9.67 -20.76 23.34
C ARG A 787 -10.81 -20.23 24.20
N VAL A 788 -10.96 -18.89 24.27
CA VAL A 788 -12.08 -18.24 24.97
C VAL A 788 -13.39 -18.67 24.34
N TYR A 789 -13.51 -18.58 23.02
CA TYR A 789 -14.72 -18.96 22.30
C TYR A 789 -15.09 -20.44 22.54
N GLU A 790 -14.15 -21.35 22.31
CA GLU A 790 -14.36 -22.80 22.52
C GLU A 790 -14.72 -23.12 23.95
N ARG A 791 -14.17 -22.41 24.93
CA ARG A 791 -14.45 -22.64 26.32
C ARG A 791 -15.82 -22.16 26.75
N LEU A 792 -16.25 -20.99 26.23
CA LEU A 792 -17.61 -20.49 26.44
C LEU A 792 -18.64 -21.49 25.89
N GLU A 793 -18.42 -22.03 24.69
CA GLU A 793 -19.31 -23.05 24.09
C GLU A 793 -19.26 -24.39 24.89
N ARG A 794 -18.09 -24.88 25.27
CA ARG A 794 -17.91 -26.13 26.01
C ARG A 794 -18.56 -26.11 27.40
N GLU A 795 -18.53 -24.95 28.08
CA GLU A 795 -19.17 -24.75 29.37
C GLU A 795 -20.66 -24.37 29.26
N ASN A 796 -21.20 -24.28 28.03
CA ASN A 796 -22.57 -23.87 27.73
C ASN A 796 -22.94 -22.49 28.37
N LEU A 797 -22.03 -21.55 28.39
CA LEU A 797 -22.28 -20.22 28.92
C LEU A 797 -23.07 -19.37 27.91
N ALA A 798 -23.97 -18.52 28.41
CA ALA A 798 -24.72 -17.60 27.57
C ALA A 798 -23.89 -16.37 27.17
N ALA A 799 -22.72 -16.21 27.74
CA ALA A 799 -21.75 -15.16 27.40
C ALA A 799 -21.22 -15.31 25.97
N LYS A 800 -20.94 -14.18 25.32
CA LYS A 800 -20.42 -14.14 23.92
C LYS A 800 -19.21 -13.22 23.83
N LEU A 801 -18.17 -13.67 23.12
CA LEU A 801 -17.07 -12.81 22.70
C LEU A 801 -17.61 -11.87 21.60
N ILE A 802 -17.49 -10.55 21.82
CA ILE A 802 -18.13 -9.56 20.93
C ILE A 802 -17.15 -8.61 20.25
N MET A 803 -15.95 -8.41 20.83
CA MET A 803 -14.99 -7.46 20.27
C MET A 803 -13.56 -7.85 20.63
N GLN A 804 -12.65 -7.57 19.69
CA GLN A 804 -11.20 -7.56 19.87
C GLN A 804 -10.66 -6.19 19.46
N VAL A 805 -9.93 -5.51 20.32
CA VAL A 805 -9.32 -4.19 20.05
C VAL A 805 -7.88 -4.20 20.55
N HIS A 806 -6.91 -4.08 19.65
CA HIS A 806 -5.48 -4.16 19.96
C HIS A 806 -5.11 -5.48 20.69
N ASP A 807 -4.87 -5.41 21.99
CA ASP A 807 -4.52 -6.51 22.89
C ASP A 807 -5.63 -6.83 23.91
N GLU A 808 -6.83 -6.36 23.66
CA GLU A 808 -8.03 -6.40 24.49
C GLU A 808 -9.10 -7.34 23.91
N LEU A 809 -9.72 -8.15 24.73
CA LEU A 809 -10.89 -9.00 24.42
C LEU A 809 -12.08 -8.57 25.28
N ILE A 810 -13.25 -8.39 24.65
CA ILE A 810 -14.49 -7.98 25.32
C ILE A 810 -15.54 -9.08 25.15
N VAL A 811 -16.06 -9.56 26.28
CA VAL A 811 -17.14 -10.54 26.35
C VAL A 811 -18.38 -9.91 26.98
N GLU A 812 -19.53 -10.04 26.33
CA GLU A 812 -20.83 -9.72 26.91
C GLU A 812 -21.36 -10.93 27.67
N ALA A 813 -21.53 -10.84 28.98
CA ALA A 813 -21.91 -11.94 29.84
C ALA A 813 -23.14 -11.64 30.67
N PRO A 814 -24.07 -12.61 30.92
CA PRO A 814 -25.09 -12.48 31.95
C PRO A 814 -24.47 -12.09 33.28
N GLU A 815 -25.15 -11.28 34.09
CA GLU A 815 -24.64 -10.81 35.37
C GLU A 815 -24.28 -11.96 36.33
N ASN A 816 -25.05 -13.05 36.30
CA ASN A 816 -24.78 -14.27 37.09
C ASN A 816 -23.58 -15.09 36.57
N GLU A 817 -23.13 -14.90 35.33
CA GLU A 817 -21.95 -15.59 34.80
C GLU A 817 -20.66 -14.72 34.91
N LYS A 818 -20.77 -13.46 35.33
CA LYS A 818 -19.70 -12.46 35.36
C LYS A 818 -18.40 -13.02 35.99
N GLU A 819 -18.48 -13.58 37.21
CA GLU A 819 -17.27 -14.04 37.90
C GLU A 819 -16.62 -15.24 37.19
N ARG A 820 -17.45 -16.13 36.62
CA ARG A 820 -16.98 -17.28 35.85
C ARG A 820 -16.28 -16.82 34.56
N VAL A 821 -16.89 -15.91 33.82
CA VAL A 821 -16.36 -15.39 32.58
C VAL A 821 -15.08 -14.59 32.83
N SER A 822 -15.01 -13.80 33.90
CA SER A 822 -13.80 -13.05 34.26
C SER A 822 -12.63 -14.01 34.55
N ALA A 823 -12.88 -15.09 35.31
CA ALA A 823 -11.86 -16.10 35.59
C ALA A 823 -11.44 -16.86 34.31
N LEU A 824 -12.41 -17.22 33.45
CA LEU A 824 -12.17 -17.89 32.18
C LEU A 824 -11.30 -17.03 31.23
N LEU A 825 -11.66 -15.77 31.03
CA LEU A 825 -10.89 -14.83 30.18
C LEU A 825 -9.45 -14.75 30.69
N LYS A 826 -9.26 -14.52 31.97
CA LYS A 826 -7.92 -14.43 32.54
C LYS A 826 -7.12 -15.70 32.30
N GLU A 827 -7.72 -16.86 32.60
CA GLU A 827 -7.06 -18.15 32.46
C GLU A 827 -6.67 -18.46 31.02
N GLU A 828 -7.57 -18.27 30.03
CA GLU A 828 -7.29 -18.60 28.64
C GLU A 828 -6.31 -17.60 28.01
N MET A 829 -6.37 -16.31 28.35
CA MET A 829 -5.41 -15.34 27.89
C MET A 829 -4.01 -15.57 28.48
N GLU A 830 -3.90 -15.75 29.79
CA GLU A 830 -2.60 -15.96 30.45
C GLU A 830 -1.93 -17.28 30.03
N ASN A 831 -2.71 -18.30 29.66
CA ASN A 831 -2.23 -19.62 29.23
C ASN A 831 -2.27 -19.82 27.70
N ALA A 832 -2.55 -18.78 26.91
CA ALA A 832 -2.65 -18.90 25.45
C ALA A 832 -1.38 -19.52 24.84
N VAL A 833 -0.21 -19.07 25.28
CA VAL A 833 1.10 -19.56 24.84
C VAL A 833 2.09 -19.56 25.99
N LYS A 834 2.98 -20.53 26.00
CA LYS A 834 4.06 -20.62 27.01
C LYS A 834 5.29 -19.85 26.55
N LEU A 835 5.57 -18.73 27.20
CA LEU A 835 6.78 -17.93 26.98
C LEU A 835 7.77 -18.12 28.16
N SER A 836 9.00 -17.55 28.03
CA SER A 836 9.97 -17.46 29.13
C SER A 836 9.56 -16.47 30.23
N VAL A 837 8.54 -15.66 29.97
CA VAL A 837 7.87 -14.74 30.89
C VAL A 837 6.40 -15.08 30.94
N ALA A 838 5.76 -14.93 32.11
CA ALA A 838 4.33 -15.13 32.20
C ALA A 838 3.57 -14.09 31.38
N LEU A 839 2.52 -14.52 30.67
CA LEU A 839 1.52 -13.58 30.14
C LEU A 839 0.60 -13.19 31.31
N THR A 840 0.22 -11.93 31.36
CA THR A 840 -0.71 -11.42 32.37
C THR A 840 -1.82 -10.64 31.69
N ALA A 841 -3.05 -10.86 32.11
CA ALA A 841 -4.23 -10.18 31.65
C ALA A 841 -4.92 -9.44 32.81
N ASP A 842 -5.16 -8.16 32.64
CA ASP A 842 -5.93 -7.34 33.57
C ASP A 842 -7.40 -7.43 33.17
N VAL A 843 -8.25 -7.91 34.11
CA VAL A 843 -9.66 -8.16 33.83
C VAL A 843 -10.54 -7.24 34.67
N HIS A 844 -11.41 -6.52 34.01
CA HIS A 844 -12.39 -5.61 34.60
C HIS A 844 -13.79 -5.90 34.06
N SER A 845 -14.81 -5.33 34.69
CA SER A 845 -16.17 -5.49 34.22
C SER A 845 -17.00 -4.24 34.52
N GLY A 846 -17.93 -3.94 33.65
CA GLY A 846 -18.77 -2.77 33.78
C GLY A 846 -20.03 -2.85 32.91
N ARG A 847 -20.92 -1.90 33.09
CA ARG A 847 -22.14 -1.81 32.27
C ARG A 847 -21.85 -1.23 30.88
N THR A 848 -20.84 -0.39 30.79
CA THR A 848 -20.36 0.21 29.54
C THR A 848 -18.91 -0.20 29.26
N TRP A 849 -18.47 -0.05 28.03
CA TRP A 849 -17.06 -0.28 27.68
C TRP A 849 -16.12 0.69 28.43
N TYR A 850 -16.61 1.91 28.72
CA TYR A 850 -15.86 2.88 29.54
C TYR A 850 -15.62 2.35 30.96
N ASP A 851 -16.66 1.81 31.60
CA ASP A 851 -16.59 1.28 32.97
C ASP A 851 -15.79 -0.02 33.06
N ALA A 852 -15.87 -0.85 32.00
CA ALA A 852 -15.17 -2.12 31.93
C ALA A 852 -13.66 -1.97 31.64
N LYS A 853 -13.17 -0.77 31.30
CA LYS A 853 -11.73 -0.58 31.01
C LYS A 853 -10.87 -0.41 32.28
N GLY A 854 -11.44 -0.13 33.44
CA GLY A 854 -10.73 0.05 34.72
C GLY A 854 -10.22 1.46 34.99
#